data_aa1f7cae541ae49e976c56cb28f00f10
#
_entry.id   aa1f7cae541ae49e976c56cb28f00f10
#
_cell.length_a   1.000
_cell.length_b   1.000
_cell.length_c   1.000
_cell.angle_alpha   90.00
_cell.angle_beta   90.00
_cell.angle_gamma   90.00
#
_symmetry.space_group_name_H-M   'P 1'
#
loop_
_entity.id
_entity.type
_entity.pdbx_description
1 polymer ?
#
loop_
_entity_poly.entity_id
_entity_poly.type
_entity_poly.pdbx_seq_one_letter_code
_entity_poly.pdbx_strand_id
1 'polypeptide(L)'
;MLEDEDVTTTIEKAIRVQRVFINLLDTFSSRNIGKYLSNCVIGASLEDIIEEEEEENESKSGQLEPGLVKQKEGAFQVVGTVSQLETMQPEYATETYYGISREDLLLRLMECDIIIYNISETTRQVDEAVWAVSALNEEISHFEKRKMFILVSTVMTWARSKPLDMEDSEIPLTEEDYRRRKNHPNFQDHINAEKLVLKLGKNVKKLITYVVASGLQYGLEGGIFHTFFKMAWMGEVPALPVYGDGLNYIPAIHIMDLAAVIQNVIDHMPKAHYLLAVDESVLTLEDIIKCISKNTGTGKIQKVPKENAFLIKDLRQESVDQLLINLRMEAAYVKENFNVRWISHTGFVENINTILKEYKQTRRLLPIKICMLGPPAVGKSSVAEALCRHYKLHHIKLKEVISETIAKLEAIVAPKVSSTPDDESEEEEEEENVEEAQELLDAIKESLEQNAEFVCLLDASDEFLKDRVINLPESLVVGTHYTQDRFLRALGTYRDINTEDETVLNYFDELELHPIHIDIGKLEDPQNKLVIKQLIKEIGEPRNYGLTEEEKEEEERRAAEAQRAKEAAEAAEKMRKEALEMEEKQARREEWSKRLEEVKREERELLEAQSLPLRNYLMTYVMPTLIQGLNECCRARPEDPVDFLAEYLFKNNPETK
;
A
#
# COMPACT_ATOMS: atom_id res chain seq x y z
N MET A 1 -25.19 -66.02 -39.14
CA MET A 1 -25.44 -64.69 -38.53
C MET A 1 -24.72 -64.67 -37.21
N LEU A 2 -23.54 -64.16 -37.20
CA LEU A 2 -22.74 -63.85 -36.02
C LEU A 2 -22.57 -62.35 -36.08
N GLU A 3 -23.12 -61.67 -35.12
CA GLU A 3 -23.02 -60.23 -34.95
C GLU A 3 -21.63 -59.91 -34.41
N ASP A 4 -20.87 -59.14 -35.18
CA ASP A 4 -19.61 -58.50 -34.70
C ASP A 4 -19.94 -57.39 -33.76
N GLU A 5 -19.71 -57.55 -32.48
CA GLU A 5 -19.63 -56.47 -31.50
C GLU A 5 -18.35 -55.68 -31.68
N ASP A 6 -18.49 -54.50 -32.25
CA ASP A 6 -17.46 -53.45 -32.30
C ASP A 6 -17.18 -52.97 -30.90
N VAL A 7 -16.09 -53.50 -30.29
CA VAL A 7 -15.49 -52.96 -29.06
C VAL A 7 -14.67 -51.72 -29.44
N THR A 8 -15.31 -50.56 -29.42
CA THR A 8 -14.63 -49.27 -29.43
C THR A 8 -13.91 -49.09 -28.11
N THR A 9 -12.63 -49.47 -28.05
CA THR A 9 -11.71 -49.12 -26.98
C THR A 9 -11.48 -47.61 -27.04
N THR A 10 -12.20 -46.89 -26.21
CA THR A 10 -11.88 -45.50 -25.86
C THR A 10 -10.52 -45.52 -25.15
N ILE A 11 -9.47 -45.15 -25.87
CA ILE A 11 -8.17 -44.87 -25.28
C ILE A 11 -8.37 -43.63 -24.43
N GLU A 12 -8.53 -43.79 -23.13
CA GLU A 12 -8.41 -42.69 -22.16
C GLU A 12 -7.04 -42.06 -22.36
N LYS A 13 -7.00 -40.86 -22.97
CA LYS A 13 -5.79 -40.05 -23.02
C LYS A 13 -5.36 -39.77 -21.59
N ALA A 14 -4.25 -40.39 -21.16
CA ALA A 14 -3.66 -40.13 -19.86
C ALA A 14 -3.44 -38.62 -19.70
N ILE A 15 -4.11 -38.02 -18.75
CA ILE A 15 -4.01 -36.61 -18.40
C ILE A 15 -2.53 -36.29 -18.10
N ARG A 16 -1.93 -35.38 -18.87
CA ARG A 16 -0.53 -35.00 -18.67
C ARG A 16 -0.43 -34.08 -17.47
N VAL A 17 0.04 -34.58 -16.34
CA VAL A 17 0.29 -33.82 -15.11
C VAL A 17 1.77 -33.46 -15.03
N GLN A 18 2.09 -32.18 -14.78
CA GLN A 18 3.46 -31.73 -14.48
C GLN A 18 3.53 -31.20 -13.05
N ARG A 19 4.49 -31.70 -12.28
CA ARG A 19 4.71 -31.29 -10.90
C ARG A 19 5.66 -30.10 -10.86
N VAL A 20 5.21 -28.99 -10.29
CA VAL A 20 5.92 -27.70 -10.21
C VAL A 20 6.24 -27.37 -8.76
N PHE A 21 7.52 -27.22 -8.45
CA PHE A 21 7.97 -26.72 -7.16
C PHE A 21 8.15 -25.21 -7.18
N ILE A 22 7.66 -24.51 -6.14
CA ILE A 22 7.87 -23.07 -5.94
C ILE A 22 8.27 -22.84 -4.48
N ASN A 23 9.33 -22.07 -4.24
CA ASN A 23 9.74 -21.71 -2.88
C ASN A 23 8.81 -20.64 -2.28
N LEU A 24 8.63 -20.68 -0.96
CA LEU A 24 7.89 -19.70 -0.16
C LEU A 24 6.50 -19.32 -0.75
N LEU A 25 5.61 -20.30 -0.86
CA LEU A 25 4.25 -20.12 -1.39
C LEU A 25 3.39 -19.12 -0.59
N ASP A 26 3.82 -18.73 0.58
CA ASP A 26 3.17 -17.72 1.44
C ASP A 26 3.63 -16.28 1.15
N THR A 27 4.65 -16.05 0.33
CA THR A 27 5.05 -14.70 -0.10
C THR A 27 4.19 -14.17 -1.26
N PHE A 28 4.16 -12.86 -1.46
CA PHE A 28 3.34 -12.22 -2.48
C PHE A 28 3.56 -12.78 -3.88
N SER A 29 4.81 -12.79 -4.34
CA SER A 29 5.15 -13.19 -5.71
C SER A 29 4.95 -14.70 -5.92
N SER A 30 5.52 -15.54 -5.05
CA SER A 30 5.44 -17.00 -5.19
C SER A 30 4.01 -17.51 -5.08
N ARG A 31 3.20 -16.92 -4.18
CA ARG A 31 1.78 -17.24 -4.04
C ARG A 31 0.99 -16.98 -5.32
N ASN A 32 1.16 -15.80 -5.91
CA ASN A 32 0.42 -15.42 -7.09
C ASN A 32 0.86 -16.20 -8.34
N ILE A 33 2.17 -16.47 -8.48
CA ILE A 33 2.70 -17.36 -9.52
C ILE A 33 2.12 -18.77 -9.36
N GLY A 34 2.13 -19.33 -8.14
CA GLY A 34 1.58 -20.65 -7.86
C GLY A 34 0.10 -20.76 -8.13
N LYS A 35 -0.68 -19.76 -7.71
CA LYS A 35 -2.12 -19.67 -7.96
C LYS A 35 -2.43 -19.55 -9.45
N TYR A 36 -1.65 -18.77 -10.21
CA TYR A 36 -1.80 -18.64 -11.65
C TYR A 36 -1.54 -19.99 -12.33
N LEU A 37 -0.38 -20.62 -12.07
CA LEU A 37 -0.02 -21.87 -12.72
C LEU A 37 -0.99 -23.02 -12.39
N SER A 38 -1.51 -23.09 -11.16
CA SER A 38 -2.51 -24.11 -10.79
C SER A 38 -3.81 -24.03 -11.59
N ASN A 39 -4.13 -22.85 -12.13
CA ASN A 39 -5.32 -22.62 -12.95
C ASN A 39 -5.04 -22.75 -14.47
N CYS A 40 -3.78 -22.87 -14.88
CA CYS A 40 -3.39 -22.98 -16.27
C CYS A 40 -3.45 -24.40 -16.79
N VAL A 41 -3.73 -24.54 -18.09
CA VAL A 41 -3.60 -25.80 -18.82
C VAL A 41 -2.19 -25.85 -19.41
N ILE A 42 -1.55 -27.03 -19.36
CA ILE A 42 -0.22 -27.23 -19.94
C ILE A 42 -0.28 -27.01 -21.45
N GLY A 43 0.61 -26.13 -21.97
CA GLY A 43 0.68 -25.79 -23.39
C GLY A 43 -0.35 -24.75 -23.86
N ALA A 44 -1.12 -24.16 -22.96
CA ALA A 44 -2.14 -23.16 -23.34
C ALA A 44 -1.55 -21.90 -23.99
N SER A 45 -0.29 -21.56 -23.70
CA SER A 45 0.39 -20.42 -24.33
C SER A 45 0.89 -20.70 -25.75
N LEU A 46 0.82 -21.97 -26.21
CA LEU A 46 1.17 -22.35 -27.58
C LEU A 46 -0.01 -22.19 -28.57
N GLU A 47 -1.20 -21.96 -28.08
CA GLU A 47 -2.38 -21.69 -28.88
C GLU A 47 -2.36 -20.23 -29.33
N ASP A 48 -2.63 -19.98 -30.63
CA ASP A 48 -2.76 -18.62 -31.13
C ASP A 48 -3.92 -17.92 -30.41
N ILE A 49 -3.73 -16.69 -29.98
CA ILE A 49 -4.81 -15.87 -29.45
C ILE A 49 -5.73 -15.56 -30.63
N ILE A 50 -6.84 -16.25 -30.74
CA ILE A 50 -7.93 -15.84 -31.61
C ILE A 50 -8.51 -14.61 -30.90
N GLU A 51 -8.35 -13.43 -31.54
CA GLU A 51 -9.05 -12.22 -31.13
C GLU A 51 -10.56 -12.50 -31.24
N GLU A 52 -11.17 -12.95 -30.17
CA GLU A 52 -12.62 -12.89 -30.01
C GLU A 52 -12.95 -11.41 -29.87
N GLU A 53 -13.43 -10.80 -30.95
CA GLU A 53 -14.13 -9.52 -30.89
C GLU A 53 -15.23 -9.68 -29.82
N GLU A 54 -15.06 -9.01 -28.69
CA GLU A 54 -16.04 -8.93 -27.64
C GLU A 54 -17.26 -8.20 -28.19
N GLU A 55 -18.25 -8.96 -28.68
CA GLU A 55 -19.60 -8.46 -28.75
C GLU A 55 -20.09 -8.22 -27.33
N GLU A 56 -20.27 -6.94 -27.00
CA GLU A 56 -21.00 -6.48 -25.83
C GLU A 56 -22.35 -7.19 -25.74
N ASN A 57 -22.46 -8.13 -24.82
CA ASN A 57 -23.75 -8.59 -24.31
C ASN A 57 -23.77 -8.51 -22.80
N GLU A 58 -24.36 -7.41 -22.34
CA GLU A 58 -24.92 -7.27 -21.01
C GLU A 58 -25.82 -8.43 -20.63
N SER A 59 -25.82 -8.67 -19.34
CA SER A 59 -26.76 -9.52 -18.58
C SER A 59 -26.47 -11.02 -18.52
N LYS A 60 -25.88 -11.41 -17.36
CA LYS A 60 -26.51 -12.32 -16.39
C LYS A 60 -25.63 -12.53 -15.16
N SER A 61 -26.05 -11.94 -14.05
CA SER A 61 -25.65 -12.33 -12.70
C SER A 61 -25.99 -13.80 -12.48
N GLY A 62 -24.96 -14.64 -12.41
CA GLY A 62 -25.07 -16.04 -12.02
C GLY A 62 -24.25 -16.27 -10.76
N GLN A 63 -24.92 -16.54 -9.66
CA GLN A 63 -24.34 -17.03 -8.41
C GLN A 63 -23.44 -18.22 -8.70
N LEU A 64 -22.16 -18.10 -8.36
CA LEU A 64 -21.24 -19.23 -8.33
C LEU A 64 -21.48 -20.02 -7.04
N GLU A 65 -22.19 -21.13 -7.15
CA GLU A 65 -22.19 -22.16 -6.13
C GLU A 65 -20.78 -22.79 -5.99
N PRO A 66 -20.32 -23.16 -4.78
CA PRO A 66 -19.07 -23.87 -4.59
C PRO A 66 -19.24 -25.33 -5.02
N GLY A 67 -19.11 -25.60 -6.32
CA GLY A 67 -19.19 -26.94 -6.88
C GLY A 67 -17.84 -27.38 -7.42
N LEU A 68 -17.41 -28.54 -6.95
CA LEU A 68 -16.32 -29.41 -7.44
C LEU A 68 -15.53 -28.86 -8.62
N VAL A 69 -14.26 -28.50 -8.35
CA VAL A 69 -13.26 -28.18 -9.36
C VAL A 69 -13.13 -29.40 -10.27
N LYS A 70 -13.75 -29.37 -11.45
CA LYS A 70 -13.46 -30.32 -12.52
C LYS A 70 -11.98 -30.15 -12.87
N GLN A 71 -11.16 -31.17 -12.61
CA GLN A 71 -9.76 -31.22 -13.06
C GLN A 71 -9.77 -31.02 -14.57
N LYS A 72 -9.21 -29.87 -15.02
CA LYS A 72 -8.99 -29.62 -16.44
C LYS A 72 -7.89 -30.58 -16.94
N GLU A 73 -8.06 -31.13 -18.11
CA GLU A 73 -7.06 -32.01 -18.74
C GLU A 73 -5.73 -31.26 -18.85
N GLY A 74 -4.65 -31.77 -18.20
CA GLY A 74 -3.31 -31.21 -18.28
C GLY A 74 -2.97 -30.08 -17.30
N ALA A 75 -3.36 -30.18 -16.03
CA ALA A 75 -3.07 -29.16 -15.01
C ALA A 75 -1.68 -29.30 -14.38
N PHE A 76 -1.11 -28.17 -13.92
CA PHE A 76 0.09 -28.16 -13.10
C PHE A 76 -0.25 -28.52 -11.64
N GLN A 77 0.52 -29.41 -11.05
CA GLN A 77 0.48 -29.71 -9.61
C GLN A 77 1.52 -28.86 -8.88
N VAL A 78 1.05 -27.85 -8.18
CA VAL A 78 1.92 -26.92 -7.45
C VAL A 78 2.26 -27.51 -6.08
N VAL A 79 3.54 -27.57 -5.77
CA VAL A 79 4.09 -27.96 -4.47
C VAL A 79 5.14 -26.93 -4.05
N GLY A 80 5.38 -26.74 -2.75
CA GLY A 80 6.41 -25.79 -2.37
C GLY A 80 6.64 -25.65 -0.88
N THR A 81 7.57 -24.77 -0.53
CA THR A 81 7.87 -24.45 0.87
C THR A 81 7.01 -23.28 1.36
N VAL A 82 6.84 -23.19 2.67
CA VAL A 82 6.19 -22.07 3.37
C VAL A 82 7.08 -21.61 4.53
N SER A 83 7.01 -20.31 4.86
CA SER A 83 7.84 -19.70 5.90
C SER A 83 7.28 -19.91 7.31
N GLN A 84 5.98 -20.15 7.45
CA GLN A 84 5.29 -20.28 8.75
C GLN A 84 4.48 -21.57 8.82
N LEU A 85 4.47 -22.21 10.00
CA LEU A 85 3.70 -23.44 10.23
C LEU A 85 2.18 -23.20 10.24
N GLU A 86 1.76 -22.01 10.65
CA GLU A 86 0.35 -21.63 10.78
C GLU A 86 -0.32 -21.31 9.46
N THR A 87 0.45 -21.19 8.37
CA THR A 87 -0.11 -20.98 7.04
C THR A 87 -0.88 -22.24 6.64
N MET A 88 -2.21 -22.16 6.62
CA MET A 88 -3.05 -23.26 6.12
C MET A 88 -2.57 -23.60 4.71
N GLN A 89 -2.52 -24.89 4.38
CA GLN A 89 -2.17 -25.33 3.03
C GLN A 89 -3.04 -24.56 2.02
N PRO A 90 -2.43 -23.79 1.09
CA PRO A 90 -3.19 -23.05 0.11
C PRO A 90 -4.02 -24.00 -0.76
N GLU A 91 -5.26 -23.66 -1.07
CA GLU A 91 -6.17 -24.48 -1.89
C GLU A 91 -5.59 -24.86 -3.27
N TYR A 92 -4.69 -24.00 -3.80
CA TYR A 92 -4.04 -24.22 -5.09
C TYR A 92 -2.78 -25.09 -5.01
N ALA A 93 -2.26 -25.38 -3.82
CA ALA A 93 -1.07 -26.21 -3.63
C ALA A 93 -1.44 -27.62 -3.20
N THR A 94 -0.89 -28.61 -3.89
CA THR A 94 -1.12 -30.03 -3.58
C THR A 94 -0.39 -30.43 -2.29
N GLU A 95 0.83 -29.93 -2.10
CA GLU A 95 1.66 -30.22 -0.94
C GLU A 95 2.47 -28.98 -0.52
N THR A 96 2.61 -28.77 0.79
CA THR A 96 3.43 -27.68 1.34
C THR A 96 4.40 -28.22 2.38
N TYR A 97 5.62 -27.68 2.41
CA TYR A 97 6.69 -28.12 3.28
C TYR A 97 7.16 -26.97 4.17
N TYR A 98 7.18 -27.20 5.49
CA TYR A 98 7.68 -26.25 6.49
C TYR A 98 8.90 -26.84 7.20
N GLY A 99 9.95 -26.03 7.35
CA GLY A 99 11.14 -26.41 8.13
C GLY A 99 11.84 -27.69 7.65
N ILE A 100 11.68 -28.03 6.36
CA ILE A 100 12.24 -29.25 5.76
C ILE A 100 13.78 -29.18 5.72
N SER A 101 14.46 -30.32 5.97
CA SER A 101 15.91 -30.43 5.81
C SER A 101 16.32 -30.32 4.33
N ARG A 102 17.56 -29.88 4.07
CA ARG A 102 18.07 -29.83 2.68
C ARG A 102 18.06 -31.17 1.98
N GLU A 103 18.34 -32.24 2.70
CA GLU A 103 18.33 -33.60 2.16
C GLU A 103 16.94 -34.04 1.73
N ASP A 104 15.95 -33.85 2.60
CA ASP A 104 14.56 -34.15 2.27
C ASP A 104 14.02 -33.22 1.18
N LEU A 105 14.42 -31.94 1.18
CA LEU A 105 14.02 -31.00 0.12
C LEU A 105 14.55 -31.45 -1.24
N LEU A 106 15.79 -31.93 -1.31
CA LEU A 106 16.35 -32.46 -2.55
C LEU A 106 15.52 -33.63 -3.09
N LEU A 107 15.08 -34.54 -2.23
CA LEU A 107 14.23 -35.67 -2.64
C LEU A 107 12.91 -35.14 -3.27
N ARG A 108 12.30 -34.09 -2.68
CA ARG A 108 11.09 -33.50 -3.22
C ARG A 108 11.35 -32.77 -4.55
N LEU A 109 12.46 -32.05 -4.69
CA LEU A 109 12.87 -31.42 -5.95
C LEU A 109 13.10 -32.46 -7.06
N MET A 110 13.61 -33.62 -6.69
CA MET A 110 13.81 -34.74 -7.63
C MET A 110 12.49 -35.34 -8.14
N GLU A 111 11.40 -35.22 -7.41
CA GLU A 111 10.06 -35.63 -7.86
C GLU A 111 9.41 -34.62 -8.82
N CYS A 112 9.87 -33.36 -8.88
CA CYS A 112 9.29 -32.31 -9.69
C CYS A 112 9.87 -32.26 -11.10
N ASP A 113 9.04 -31.96 -12.08
CA ASP A 113 9.46 -31.73 -13.49
C ASP A 113 10.01 -30.31 -13.66
N ILE A 114 9.42 -29.34 -12.95
CA ILE A 114 9.74 -27.91 -13.02
C ILE A 114 10.04 -27.41 -11.60
N ILE A 115 11.13 -26.68 -11.44
CA ILE A 115 11.56 -26.09 -10.19
C ILE A 115 11.69 -24.58 -10.37
N ILE A 116 10.86 -23.81 -9.68
CA ILE A 116 10.87 -22.35 -9.72
C ILE A 116 11.39 -21.84 -8.38
N TYR A 117 12.53 -21.17 -8.41
CA TYR A 117 13.06 -20.45 -7.25
C TYR A 117 12.90 -18.95 -7.46
N ASN A 118 12.07 -18.36 -6.63
CA ASN A 118 11.86 -16.91 -6.61
C ASN A 118 12.75 -16.26 -5.54
N ILE A 119 13.70 -15.44 -5.99
CA ILE A 119 14.62 -14.68 -5.15
C ILE A 119 14.36 -13.16 -5.25
N SER A 120 13.29 -12.74 -5.94
CA SER A 120 13.02 -11.31 -6.18
C SER A 120 12.60 -10.55 -4.93
N GLU A 121 12.00 -11.21 -3.94
CA GLU A 121 11.45 -10.58 -2.72
C GLU A 121 12.39 -10.65 -1.51
N THR A 122 13.17 -11.71 -1.38
CA THR A 122 14.02 -11.94 -0.21
C THR A 122 15.42 -12.41 -0.57
N THR A 123 16.42 -11.69 -0.04
CA THR A 123 17.83 -12.06 -0.20
C THR A 123 18.19 -13.39 0.46
N ARG A 124 17.44 -13.81 1.49
CA ARG A 124 17.66 -15.06 2.23
C ARG A 124 17.48 -16.32 1.38
N GLN A 125 16.68 -16.25 0.30
CA GLN A 125 16.41 -17.39 -0.58
C GLN A 125 17.50 -17.62 -1.62
N VAL A 126 18.44 -16.69 -1.79
CA VAL A 126 19.54 -16.82 -2.77
C VAL A 126 20.42 -18.02 -2.48
N ASP A 127 20.80 -18.20 -1.21
CA ASP A 127 21.66 -19.33 -0.80
C ASP A 127 20.97 -20.70 -1.01
N GLU A 128 19.67 -20.78 -0.75
CA GLU A 128 18.90 -22.00 -0.97
C GLU A 128 18.75 -22.29 -2.46
N ALA A 129 18.48 -21.29 -3.30
CA ALA A 129 18.41 -21.43 -4.75
C ALA A 129 19.74 -21.89 -5.35
N VAL A 130 20.86 -21.33 -4.90
CA VAL A 130 22.22 -21.71 -5.31
C VAL A 130 22.52 -23.14 -4.90
N TRP A 131 22.18 -23.53 -3.68
CA TRP A 131 22.31 -24.91 -3.22
C TRP A 131 21.45 -25.85 -4.05
N ALA A 132 20.16 -25.54 -4.25
CA ALA A 132 19.22 -26.40 -4.97
C ALA A 132 19.66 -26.68 -6.40
N VAL A 133 20.07 -25.66 -7.16
CA VAL A 133 20.54 -25.86 -8.54
C VAL A 133 21.85 -26.65 -8.59
N SER A 134 22.73 -26.47 -7.62
CA SER A 134 24.00 -27.19 -7.52
C SER A 134 23.77 -28.67 -7.18
N ALA A 135 22.92 -28.97 -6.19
CA ALA A 135 22.54 -30.32 -5.80
C ALA A 135 21.83 -31.07 -6.94
N LEU A 136 20.89 -30.41 -7.63
CA LEU A 136 20.24 -30.97 -8.82
C LEU A 136 21.24 -31.28 -9.94
N ASN A 137 22.26 -30.42 -10.10
CA ASN A 137 23.30 -30.66 -11.10
C ASN A 137 24.22 -31.87 -10.73
N GLU A 138 24.46 -32.14 -9.46
CA GLU A 138 25.18 -33.32 -8.99
C GLU A 138 24.38 -34.60 -9.23
N GLU A 139 23.05 -34.56 -9.06
CA GLU A 139 22.13 -35.70 -9.21
C GLU A 139 21.63 -35.91 -10.65
N ILE A 140 22.19 -35.25 -11.67
CA ILE A 140 21.76 -35.36 -13.07
C ILE A 140 21.74 -36.80 -13.61
N SER A 141 22.64 -37.63 -13.16
CA SER A 141 22.72 -39.06 -13.58
C SER A 141 21.45 -39.83 -13.24
N HIS A 142 20.76 -39.43 -12.15
CA HIS A 142 19.56 -40.05 -11.64
C HIS A 142 18.26 -39.52 -12.26
N PHE A 143 18.34 -38.52 -13.15
CA PHE A 143 17.13 -37.97 -13.78
C PHE A 143 16.61 -38.98 -14.85
N GLU A 144 15.36 -39.40 -14.67
CA GLU A 144 14.63 -40.18 -15.66
C GLU A 144 14.17 -39.33 -16.83
N LYS A 145 13.69 -38.09 -16.52
CA LYS A 145 13.19 -37.11 -17.48
C LYS A 145 14.00 -35.83 -17.43
N ARG A 146 13.82 -34.98 -18.44
CA ARG A 146 14.36 -33.60 -18.40
C ARG A 146 13.67 -32.81 -17.29
N LYS A 147 14.46 -32.05 -16.55
CA LYS A 147 13.97 -31.11 -15.53
C LYS A 147 14.25 -29.68 -15.95
N MET A 148 13.38 -28.79 -15.56
CA MET A 148 13.51 -27.35 -15.80
C MET A 148 13.73 -26.63 -14.48
N PHE A 149 14.73 -25.76 -14.43
CA PHE A 149 14.98 -24.88 -13.28
C PHE A 149 14.84 -23.42 -13.72
N ILE A 150 13.91 -22.70 -13.13
CA ILE A 150 13.63 -21.29 -13.41
C ILE A 150 13.99 -20.46 -12.18
N LEU A 151 14.95 -19.55 -12.34
CA LEU A 151 15.29 -18.58 -11.32
C LEU A 151 14.56 -17.26 -11.62
N VAL A 152 13.59 -16.91 -10.79
CA VAL A 152 12.95 -15.59 -10.85
C VAL A 152 13.78 -14.63 -10.02
N SER A 153 14.52 -13.78 -10.69
CA SER A 153 15.43 -12.77 -10.12
C SER A 153 14.83 -11.37 -10.25
N THR A 154 15.61 -10.35 -10.04
CA THR A 154 15.18 -8.95 -10.01
C THR A 154 16.02 -8.07 -10.94
N VAL A 155 15.41 -7.02 -11.51
CA VAL A 155 16.13 -5.98 -12.27
C VAL A 155 17.18 -5.21 -11.46
N MET A 156 17.22 -5.41 -10.12
CA MET A 156 18.28 -4.83 -9.28
C MET A 156 19.67 -5.34 -9.63
N THR A 157 19.79 -6.47 -10.35
CA THR A 157 21.05 -6.95 -10.92
C THR A 157 21.54 -6.09 -12.09
N TRP A 158 20.75 -5.10 -12.52
CA TRP A 158 21.06 -4.12 -13.56
C TRP A 158 21.20 -2.69 -13.05
N ALA A 159 20.95 -2.42 -11.79
CA ALA A 159 20.76 -1.08 -11.22
C ALA A 159 21.86 -0.05 -11.55
N ARG A 160 23.07 -0.49 -11.85
CA ARG A 160 24.23 0.37 -12.23
C ARG A 160 24.63 0.21 -13.68
N SER A 161 23.84 -0.47 -14.49
CA SER A 161 24.10 -0.61 -15.91
C SER A 161 23.87 0.74 -16.61
N LYS A 162 24.64 0.97 -17.67
CA LYS A 162 24.51 2.17 -18.50
C LYS A 162 24.26 1.78 -19.93
N PRO A 163 23.47 2.55 -20.70
CA PRO A 163 23.34 2.37 -22.14
C PRO A 163 24.69 2.32 -22.85
N LEU A 164 24.73 1.72 -24.03
CA LEU A 164 25.95 1.59 -24.84
C LEU A 164 26.40 2.95 -25.34
N ASP A 165 25.45 3.72 -25.80
CA ASP A 165 25.67 5.10 -26.25
C ASP A 165 25.34 6.06 -25.13
N MET A 166 26.33 6.83 -24.67
CA MET A 166 26.14 7.82 -23.62
C MET A 166 25.48 9.11 -24.15
N GLU A 167 25.51 9.32 -25.47
CA GLU A 167 24.88 10.48 -26.13
C GLU A 167 23.38 10.25 -26.32
N ASP A 168 22.94 8.98 -26.42
CA ASP A 168 21.54 8.61 -26.54
C ASP A 168 21.07 7.84 -25.30
N SER A 169 20.77 8.58 -24.24
CA SER A 169 20.28 8.03 -22.96
C SER A 169 18.84 7.48 -23.05
N GLU A 170 18.19 7.62 -24.20
CA GLU A 170 16.79 7.18 -24.41
C GLU A 170 16.69 5.72 -24.83
N ILE A 171 17.76 5.10 -25.28
CA ILE A 171 17.76 3.68 -25.68
C ILE A 171 17.57 2.79 -24.46
N PRO A 172 16.51 1.93 -24.43
CA PRO A 172 16.29 1.01 -23.34
C PRO A 172 17.32 -0.12 -23.32
N LEU A 173 17.59 -0.66 -22.12
CA LEU A 173 18.39 -1.87 -21.96
C LEU A 173 17.53 -3.09 -22.28
N THR A 174 18.07 -4.03 -23.06
CA THR A 174 17.41 -5.27 -23.48
C THR A 174 18.13 -6.50 -22.96
N GLU A 175 17.56 -7.69 -23.18
CA GLU A 175 18.17 -8.98 -22.82
C GLU A 175 19.55 -9.16 -23.45
N GLU A 176 19.84 -8.57 -24.60
CA GLU A 176 21.14 -8.67 -25.26
C GLU A 176 22.27 -8.10 -24.41
N ASP A 177 21.95 -7.12 -23.57
CA ASP A 177 22.89 -6.45 -22.70
C ASP A 177 23.24 -7.21 -21.41
N TYR A 178 22.59 -8.38 -21.16
CA TYR A 178 22.71 -9.09 -19.86
C TYR A 178 24.15 -9.39 -19.45
N ARG A 179 25.08 -9.51 -20.40
CA ARG A 179 26.50 -9.78 -20.10
C ARG A 179 27.23 -8.58 -19.53
N ARG A 180 26.76 -7.37 -19.80
CA ARG A 180 27.37 -6.10 -19.38
C ARG A 180 26.73 -5.48 -18.14
N ARG A 181 25.62 -6.15 -17.64
CA ARG A 181 24.88 -5.62 -16.51
C ARG A 181 25.74 -5.46 -15.26
N LYS A 182 25.42 -4.42 -14.51
CA LYS A 182 26.04 -4.10 -13.21
C LYS A 182 24.96 -4.00 -12.16
N ASN A 183 25.13 -4.79 -11.09
CA ASN A 183 24.16 -4.90 -10.02
C ASN A 183 24.24 -3.72 -9.03
N HIS A 184 23.16 -3.55 -8.26
CA HIS A 184 23.20 -2.79 -7.01
C HIS A 184 24.10 -3.51 -6.00
N PRO A 185 24.84 -2.79 -5.12
CA PRO A 185 25.75 -3.41 -4.15
C PRO A 185 25.09 -4.48 -3.27
N ASN A 186 23.88 -4.22 -2.81
CA ASN A 186 23.13 -5.13 -1.94
C ASN A 186 22.59 -6.38 -2.68
N PHE A 187 22.71 -6.44 -4.01
CA PHE A 187 22.24 -7.55 -4.85
C PHE A 187 23.37 -8.30 -5.54
N GLN A 188 24.55 -8.33 -4.91
CA GLN A 188 25.72 -9.04 -5.45
C GLN A 188 25.49 -10.55 -5.49
N ASP A 189 24.82 -11.12 -4.49
CA ASP A 189 24.56 -12.56 -4.42
C ASP A 189 23.54 -13.00 -5.48
N HIS A 190 22.57 -12.14 -5.81
CA HIS A 190 21.62 -12.39 -6.89
C HIS A 190 22.31 -12.52 -8.24
N ILE A 191 23.21 -11.60 -8.61
CA ILE A 191 23.92 -11.70 -9.89
C ILE A 191 24.87 -12.90 -9.92
N ASN A 192 25.43 -13.33 -8.77
CA ASN A 192 26.24 -14.53 -8.68
C ASN A 192 25.39 -15.79 -8.89
N ALA A 193 24.19 -15.84 -8.29
CA ALA A 193 23.22 -16.93 -8.50
C ALA A 193 22.78 -17.01 -9.96
N GLU A 194 22.43 -15.89 -10.60
CA GLU A 194 22.09 -15.83 -12.02
C GLU A 194 23.21 -16.41 -12.91
N LYS A 195 24.44 -15.97 -12.66
CA LYS A 195 25.62 -16.47 -13.41
C LYS A 195 25.83 -17.98 -13.24
N LEU A 196 25.62 -18.50 -12.04
CA LEU A 196 25.74 -19.92 -11.74
C LEU A 196 24.66 -20.72 -12.48
N VAL A 197 23.39 -20.31 -12.41
CA VAL A 197 22.25 -20.95 -13.08
C VAL A 197 22.48 -21.01 -14.58
N LEU A 198 22.89 -19.91 -15.20
CA LEU A 198 23.22 -19.85 -16.62
C LEU A 198 24.44 -20.72 -17.01
N LYS A 199 25.42 -20.84 -16.12
CA LYS A 199 26.62 -21.66 -16.34
C LYS A 199 26.26 -23.15 -16.33
N LEU A 200 25.47 -23.58 -15.37
CA LEU A 200 25.07 -24.97 -15.20
C LEU A 200 24.17 -25.45 -16.37
N GLY A 201 23.25 -24.63 -16.84
CA GLY A 201 22.36 -24.97 -17.96
C GLY A 201 23.07 -25.17 -19.29
N LYS A 202 24.25 -24.57 -19.50
CA LYS A 202 25.00 -24.70 -20.77
C LYS A 202 25.56 -26.08 -21.03
N ASN A 203 25.85 -26.84 -20.01
CA ASN A 203 26.64 -28.06 -20.13
C ASN A 203 25.80 -29.33 -20.09
N VAL A 204 24.49 -29.25 -19.83
CA VAL A 204 23.69 -30.42 -19.51
C VAL A 204 22.37 -30.46 -20.27
N LYS A 205 22.13 -31.54 -21.01
CA LYS A 205 20.90 -31.75 -21.78
C LYS A 205 19.68 -32.13 -20.93
N LYS A 206 19.92 -32.67 -19.72
CA LYS A 206 18.84 -33.16 -18.84
C LYS A 206 18.35 -32.11 -17.85
N LEU A 207 19.11 -31.04 -17.57
CA LEU A 207 18.71 -29.91 -16.73
C LEU A 207 18.74 -28.64 -17.58
N ILE A 208 17.57 -28.10 -17.86
CA ILE A 208 17.41 -26.84 -18.57
C ILE A 208 17.23 -25.75 -17.55
N THR A 209 17.99 -24.68 -17.65
CA THR A 209 17.92 -23.58 -16.67
C THR A 209 17.57 -22.26 -17.35
N TYR A 210 16.72 -21.48 -16.71
CA TYR A 210 16.33 -20.13 -17.13
C TYR A 210 16.50 -19.13 -16.00
N VAL A 211 16.79 -17.90 -16.36
CA VAL A 211 16.77 -16.75 -15.45
C VAL A 211 15.76 -15.76 -16.01
N VAL A 212 14.76 -15.42 -15.21
CA VAL A 212 13.76 -14.38 -15.51
C VAL A 212 14.01 -13.22 -14.56
N ALA A 213 14.57 -12.13 -15.06
CA ALA A 213 14.79 -10.90 -14.30
C ALA A 213 13.51 -10.06 -14.33
N SER A 214 12.80 -10.10 -13.21
CA SER A 214 11.52 -9.40 -13.01
C SER A 214 11.71 -7.93 -12.71
N GLY A 215 10.91 -7.07 -13.35
CA GLY A 215 10.66 -5.71 -12.91
C GLY A 215 10.08 -5.64 -11.52
N LEU A 216 9.86 -4.43 -11.00
CA LEU A 216 9.20 -4.21 -9.73
C LEU A 216 7.75 -4.69 -9.82
N GLN A 217 7.41 -5.64 -8.98
CA GLN A 217 6.13 -6.35 -9.07
C GLN A 217 5.01 -5.55 -8.41
N TYR A 218 3.88 -5.40 -9.12
CA TYR A 218 2.69 -4.73 -8.64
C TYR A 218 1.40 -5.52 -8.99
N GLY A 219 0.24 -4.99 -8.63
CA GLY A 219 -1.08 -5.62 -8.84
C GLY A 219 -1.59 -6.35 -7.61
N LEU A 220 -2.80 -6.85 -7.66
CA LEU A 220 -3.48 -7.60 -6.58
C LEU A 220 -3.34 -6.95 -5.20
N GLU A 221 -2.58 -7.53 -4.26
CA GLU A 221 -2.36 -6.97 -2.92
C GLU A 221 -1.51 -5.68 -2.90
N GLY A 222 -1.06 -5.19 -4.05
CA GLY A 222 -0.33 -3.94 -4.24
C GLY A 222 1.18 -4.09 -4.47
N GLY A 223 1.79 -5.22 -4.12
CA GLY A 223 3.22 -5.47 -4.30
C GLY A 223 4.09 -4.36 -3.69
N ILE A 224 5.07 -3.89 -4.46
CA ILE A 224 6.01 -2.83 -4.02
C ILE A 224 5.31 -1.50 -3.70
N PHE A 225 4.17 -1.22 -4.33
CA PHE A 225 3.42 0.03 -4.13
C PHE A 225 2.36 -0.05 -3.02
N HIS A 226 2.25 -1.19 -2.33
CA HIS A 226 1.28 -1.39 -1.25
C HIS A 226 1.30 -0.27 -0.21
N THR A 227 2.48 0.14 0.25
CA THR A 227 2.63 1.19 1.27
C THR A 227 2.02 2.52 0.82
N PHE A 228 2.15 2.89 -0.45
CA PHE A 228 1.56 4.12 -0.99
C PHE A 228 0.03 4.02 -1.09
N PHE A 229 -0.49 2.87 -1.53
CA PHE A 229 -1.93 2.61 -1.53
C PHE A 229 -2.51 2.69 -0.12
N LYS A 230 -1.84 2.07 0.86
CA LYS A 230 -2.24 2.09 2.27
C LYS A 230 -2.26 3.51 2.82
N MET A 231 -1.19 4.29 2.65
CA MET A 231 -1.11 5.67 3.10
C MET A 231 -2.19 6.55 2.47
N ALA A 232 -2.46 6.38 1.15
CA ALA A 232 -3.49 7.12 0.45
C ALA A 232 -4.89 6.76 0.95
N TRP A 233 -5.19 5.48 1.11
CA TRP A 233 -6.46 4.97 1.57
C TRP A 233 -6.78 5.40 3.02
N MET A 234 -5.80 5.31 3.90
CA MET A 234 -5.98 5.65 5.31
C MET A 234 -5.94 7.15 5.58
N GLY A 235 -5.51 7.95 4.62
CA GLY A 235 -5.39 9.41 4.79
C GLY A 235 -4.39 9.81 5.89
N GLU A 236 -3.38 8.98 6.14
CA GLU A 236 -2.40 9.22 7.22
C GLU A 236 -1.53 10.44 6.96
N VAL A 237 -1.35 10.79 5.69
CA VAL A 237 -0.54 11.92 5.27
C VAL A 237 -1.33 12.88 4.37
N PRO A 238 -1.16 14.19 4.49
CA PRO A 238 -1.88 15.18 3.67
C PRO A 238 -1.45 15.14 2.19
N ALA A 239 -0.27 14.63 1.90
CA ALA A 239 0.28 14.44 0.56
C ALA A 239 1.17 13.21 0.54
N LEU A 240 1.10 12.38 -0.51
CA LEU A 240 1.94 11.20 -0.62
C LEU A 240 3.41 11.57 -0.84
N PRO A 241 4.35 10.93 -0.14
CA PRO A 241 5.77 11.22 -0.27
C PRO A 241 6.34 10.65 -1.58
N VAL A 242 7.07 11.47 -2.33
CA VAL A 242 7.92 11.06 -3.45
C VAL A 242 9.36 11.14 -2.99
N TYR A 243 10.06 10.01 -2.96
CA TYR A 243 11.44 9.95 -2.44
C TYR A 243 12.44 10.47 -3.46
N GLY A 244 13.20 11.50 -3.09
CA GLY A 244 14.17 12.17 -3.95
C GLY A 244 13.50 13.16 -4.90
N ASP A 245 14.00 13.19 -6.14
CA ASP A 245 13.45 14.03 -7.22
C ASP A 245 12.24 13.39 -7.93
N GLY A 246 12.08 12.06 -7.76
CA GLY A 246 11.00 11.30 -8.37
C GLY A 246 11.12 11.07 -9.88
N LEU A 247 12.20 11.57 -10.51
CA LEU A 247 12.40 11.48 -11.96
C LEU A 247 13.07 10.17 -12.41
N ASN A 248 13.31 9.26 -11.48
CA ASN A 248 13.89 7.96 -11.77
C ASN A 248 12.87 7.04 -12.44
N TYR A 249 13.29 6.39 -13.52
CA TYR A 249 12.47 5.42 -14.26
C TYR A 249 12.40 4.09 -13.53
N ILE A 250 11.19 3.58 -13.37
CA ILE A 250 10.88 2.35 -12.66
C ILE A 250 10.45 1.27 -13.64
N PRO A 251 11.31 0.29 -13.95
CA PRO A 251 10.88 -0.89 -14.70
C PRO A 251 9.99 -1.75 -13.83
N ALA A 252 8.73 -1.88 -14.18
CA ALA A 252 7.72 -2.57 -13.40
C ALA A 252 7.06 -3.70 -14.20
N ILE A 253 6.32 -4.58 -13.52
CA ILE A 253 5.52 -5.63 -14.15
C ILE A 253 4.35 -6.00 -13.24
N HIS A 254 3.19 -6.24 -13.83
CA HIS A 254 2.06 -6.82 -13.10
C HIS A 254 2.36 -8.27 -12.73
N ILE A 255 2.05 -8.68 -11.50
CA ILE A 255 2.42 -10.01 -10.98
C ILE A 255 1.82 -11.16 -11.79
N MET A 256 0.61 -10.98 -12.32
CA MET A 256 -0.02 -11.99 -13.15
C MET A 256 0.62 -12.06 -14.56
N ASP A 257 1.11 -10.93 -15.08
CA ASP A 257 1.85 -10.89 -16.34
C ASP A 257 3.22 -11.59 -16.20
N LEU A 258 3.89 -11.40 -15.05
CA LEU A 258 5.09 -12.17 -14.71
C LEU A 258 4.80 -13.68 -14.69
N ALA A 259 3.68 -14.09 -14.07
CA ALA A 259 3.28 -15.49 -14.04
C ALA A 259 2.99 -16.05 -15.45
N ALA A 260 2.37 -15.24 -16.33
CA ALA A 260 2.14 -15.59 -17.72
C ALA A 260 3.45 -15.72 -18.52
N VAL A 261 4.42 -14.84 -18.28
CA VAL A 261 5.78 -14.98 -18.85
C VAL A 261 6.42 -16.29 -18.41
N ILE A 262 6.33 -16.65 -17.11
CA ILE A 262 6.87 -17.91 -16.59
C ILE A 262 6.17 -19.13 -17.24
N GLN A 263 4.84 -19.10 -17.43
CA GLN A 263 4.11 -20.13 -18.17
C GLN A 263 4.63 -20.26 -19.60
N ASN A 264 4.83 -19.15 -20.31
CA ASN A 264 5.40 -19.15 -21.64
C ASN A 264 6.82 -19.75 -21.68
N VAL A 265 7.66 -19.47 -20.68
CA VAL A 265 8.99 -20.11 -20.56
C VAL A 265 8.87 -21.63 -20.42
N ILE A 266 7.90 -22.10 -19.64
CA ILE A 266 7.65 -23.54 -19.43
C ILE A 266 7.19 -24.20 -20.75
N ASP A 267 6.23 -23.62 -21.43
CA ASP A 267 5.60 -24.21 -22.61
C ASP A 267 6.50 -24.11 -23.86
N HIS A 268 7.12 -22.95 -24.11
CA HIS A 268 7.94 -22.71 -25.31
C HIS A 268 9.37 -23.21 -25.21
N MET A 269 9.93 -23.36 -23.99
CA MET A 269 11.34 -23.72 -23.75
C MET A 269 12.30 -22.90 -24.65
N PRO A 270 12.36 -21.58 -24.50
CA PRO A 270 13.07 -20.69 -25.38
C PRO A 270 14.57 -20.99 -25.47
N LYS A 271 15.20 -20.58 -26.59
CA LYS A 271 16.66 -20.70 -26.74
C LYS A 271 17.42 -19.67 -25.88
N ALA A 272 16.79 -18.52 -25.63
CA ALA A 272 17.34 -17.52 -24.72
C ALA A 272 17.15 -18.00 -23.26
N HIS A 273 18.24 -18.17 -22.55
CA HIS A 273 18.23 -18.63 -21.16
C HIS A 273 18.16 -17.48 -20.13
N TYR A 274 18.30 -16.24 -20.59
CA TYR A 274 18.14 -15.03 -19.78
C TYR A 274 17.05 -14.17 -20.41
N LEU A 275 16.05 -13.83 -19.62
CA LEU A 275 14.87 -13.11 -20.06
C LEU A 275 14.60 -11.93 -19.14
N LEU A 276 14.14 -10.83 -19.68
CA LEU A 276 13.58 -9.71 -18.94
C LEU A 276 12.06 -9.87 -18.86
N ALA A 277 11.48 -9.51 -17.73
CA ALA A 277 10.04 -9.46 -17.56
C ALA A 277 9.69 -8.08 -16.99
N VAL A 278 9.37 -7.16 -17.88
CA VAL A 278 8.94 -5.77 -17.60
C VAL A 278 7.80 -5.41 -18.56
N ASP A 279 6.91 -4.50 -18.11
CA ASP A 279 5.88 -3.94 -18.98
C ASP A 279 6.48 -2.91 -19.98
N GLU A 280 5.69 -2.48 -20.97
CA GLU A 280 6.15 -1.54 -21.99
C GLU A 280 6.16 -0.08 -21.51
N SER A 281 5.79 0.18 -20.28
CA SER A 281 5.69 1.53 -19.77
C SER A 281 7.05 2.16 -19.47
N VAL A 282 7.15 3.46 -19.69
CA VAL A 282 8.31 4.27 -19.30
C VAL A 282 7.84 5.29 -18.26
N LEU A 283 7.65 4.84 -17.02
CA LEU A 283 7.07 5.61 -15.95
C LEU A 283 8.13 6.03 -14.92
N THR A 284 8.00 7.26 -14.43
CA THR A 284 8.81 7.74 -13.31
C THR A 284 8.14 7.39 -11.98
N LEU A 285 8.92 7.38 -10.89
CA LEU A 285 8.37 7.19 -9.55
C LEU A 285 7.30 8.26 -9.23
N GLU A 286 7.52 9.51 -9.68
CA GLU A 286 6.57 10.61 -9.49
C GLU A 286 5.24 10.32 -10.20
N ASP A 287 5.26 9.85 -11.44
CA ASP A 287 4.05 9.52 -12.22
C ASP A 287 3.21 8.45 -11.52
N ILE A 288 3.87 7.40 -11.03
CA ILE A 288 3.20 6.31 -10.30
C ILE A 288 2.56 6.82 -9.01
N ILE A 289 3.32 7.55 -8.17
CA ILE A 289 2.80 8.05 -6.89
C ILE A 289 1.71 9.09 -7.10
N LYS A 290 1.84 9.97 -8.11
CA LYS A 290 0.82 10.94 -8.48
C LYS A 290 -0.46 10.24 -8.93
N CYS A 291 -0.35 9.19 -9.72
CA CYS A 291 -1.47 8.38 -10.16
C CYS A 291 -2.19 7.71 -8.95
N ILE A 292 -1.45 7.11 -8.02
CA ILE A 292 -2.02 6.54 -6.79
C ILE A 292 -2.72 7.63 -5.98
N SER A 293 -2.06 8.78 -5.77
CA SER A 293 -2.62 9.89 -4.99
C SER A 293 -3.92 10.42 -5.61
N LYS A 294 -3.97 10.58 -6.93
CA LYS A 294 -5.15 11.09 -7.65
C LYS A 294 -6.35 10.13 -7.53
N ASN A 295 -6.11 8.81 -7.63
CA ASN A 295 -7.20 7.83 -7.70
C ASN A 295 -7.60 7.25 -6.34
N THR A 296 -6.77 7.39 -5.30
CA THR A 296 -7.04 6.76 -3.98
C THR A 296 -7.00 7.76 -2.84
N GLY A 297 -6.27 8.87 -2.97
CA GLY A 297 -6.02 9.85 -1.90
C GLY A 297 -6.47 11.26 -2.26
N THR A 298 -5.72 12.24 -1.74
CA THR A 298 -6.01 13.68 -1.88
C THR A 298 -5.60 14.28 -3.24
N GLY A 299 -4.95 13.53 -4.11
CA GLY A 299 -4.35 14.03 -5.35
C GLY A 299 -3.04 14.81 -5.16
N LYS A 300 -2.60 15.01 -3.92
CA LYS A 300 -1.40 15.80 -3.60
C LYS A 300 -0.19 14.87 -3.40
N ILE A 301 0.97 15.32 -3.87
CA ILE A 301 2.26 14.67 -3.65
C ILE A 301 3.24 15.67 -3.05
N GLN A 302 4.23 15.17 -2.32
CA GLN A 302 5.29 15.98 -1.72
C GLN A 302 6.64 15.30 -1.94
N LYS A 303 7.59 16.02 -2.55
CA LYS A 303 8.97 15.52 -2.67
C LYS A 303 9.66 15.58 -1.32
N VAL A 304 10.23 14.47 -0.90
CA VAL A 304 10.92 14.32 0.38
C VAL A 304 12.32 13.73 0.16
N PRO A 305 13.28 14.00 1.04
CA PRO A 305 14.61 13.38 0.96
C PRO A 305 14.50 11.85 0.94
N LYS A 306 15.44 11.19 0.24
CA LYS A 306 15.47 9.71 0.12
C LYS A 306 15.57 9.02 1.47
N GLU A 307 16.23 9.67 2.43
CA GLU A 307 16.43 9.20 3.80
C GLU A 307 15.11 9.02 4.57
N ASN A 308 14.09 9.78 4.19
CA ASN A 308 12.76 9.66 4.82
C ASN A 308 12.07 8.32 4.52
N ALA A 309 12.46 7.62 3.45
CA ALA A 309 11.95 6.29 3.16
C ALA A 309 12.26 5.27 4.29
N PHE A 310 13.40 5.44 4.98
CA PHE A 310 13.80 4.58 6.09
C PHE A 310 13.02 4.83 7.40
N LEU A 311 12.23 5.89 7.46
CA LEU A 311 11.39 6.19 8.61
C LEU A 311 10.07 5.43 8.57
N ILE A 312 9.72 4.85 7.43
CA ILE A 312 8.49 4.09 7.26
C ILE A 312 8.75 2.65 7.65
N LYS A 313 8.05 2.18 8.68
CA LYS A 313 8.21 0.83 9.24
C LYS A 313 7.89 -0.28 8.22
N ASP A 314 6.95 -0.02 7.32
CA ASP A 314 6.48 -0.99 6.31
C ASP A 314 7.45 -1.14 5.13
N LEU A 315 8.47 -0.27 4.99
CA LEU A 315 9.45 -0.31 3.91
C LEU A 315 10.78 -0.92 4.40
N ARG A 316 11.10 -2.09 3.86
CA ARG A 316 12.41 -2.72 4.08
C ARG A 316 13.48 -2.05 3.24
N GLN A 317 14.76 -2.25 3.61
CA GLN A 317 15.91 -1.72 2.86
C GLN A 317 15.87 -2.10 1.38
N GLU A 318 15.55 -3.37 1.08
CA GLU A 318 15.46 -3.87 -0.29
C GLU A 318 14.38 -3.13 -1.09
N SER A 319 13.23 -2.85 -0.47
CA SER A 319 12.14 -2.11 -1.12
C SER A 319 12.51 -0.65 -1.38
N VAL A 320 13.25 -0.01 -0.46
CA VAL A 320 13.76 1.35 -0.67
C VAL A 320 14.76 1.38 -1.82
N ASP A 321 15.70 0.43 -1.87
CA ASP A 321 16.67 0.33 -2.95
C ASP A 321 15.97 0.13 -4.32
N GLN A 322 14.90 -0.68 -4.34
CA GLN A 322 14.07 -0.91 -5.53
C GLN A 322 13.34 0.36 -5.98
N LEU A 323 12.72 1.11 -5.08
CA LEU A 323 12.01 2.35 -5.41
C LEU A 323 12.95 3.48 -5.91
N LEU A 324 14.23 3.42 -5.57
CA LEU A 324 15.23 4.39 -5.98
C LEU A 324 16.00 3.98 -7.25
N ILE A 325 15.64 2.86 -7.88
CA ILE A 325 16.25 2.43 -9.14
C ILE A 325 15.94 3.42 -10.26
N ASN A 326 16.88 3.58 -11.19
CA ASN A 326 16.69 4.37 -12.39
C ASN A 326 17.18 3.58 -13.60
N LEU A 327 16.23 2.88 -14.26
CA LEU A 327 16.51 2.03 -15.43
C LEU A 327 15.40 2.16 -16.46
N ARG A 328 15.78 2.34 -17.71
CA ARG A 328 14.91 2.15 -18.87
C ARG A 328 15.17 0.77 -19.45
N MET A 329 14.17 -0.08 -19.48
CA MET A 329 14.31 -1.47 -19.92
C MET A 329 13.17 -1.84 -20.87
N GLU A 330 13.46 -2.77 -21.77
CA GLU A 330 12.49 -3.37 -22.68
C GLU A 330 12.69 -4.88 -22.72
N ALA A 331 11.59 -5.63 -22.57
CA ALA A 331 11.57 -7.08 -22.67
C ALA A 331 11.38 -7.51 -24.14
N ALA A 332 12.36 -7.22 -24.97
CA ALA A 332 12.29 -7.42 -26.42
C ALA A 332 12.02 -8.88 -26.80
N TYR A 333 12.69 -9.84 -26.14
CA TYR A 333 12.49 -11.25 -26.41
C TYR A 333 11.07 -11.72 -26.07
N VAL A 334 10.55 -11.29 -24.94
CA VAL A 334 9.20 -11.66 -24.50
C VAL A 334 8.16 -11.10 -25.45
N LYS A 335 8.32 -9.86 -25.89
CA LYS A 335 7.43 -9.18 -26.82
C LYS A 335 7.38 -9.87 -28.19
N GLU A 336 8.52 -10.30 -28.71
CA GLU A 336 8.62 -10.87 -30.07
C GLU A 336 8.26 -12.36 -30.11
N ASN A 337 8.47 -13.12 -29.04
CA ASN A 337 8.45 -14.59 -29.09
C ASN A 337 7.39 -15.23 -28.20
N PHE A 338 6.76 -14.49 -27.29
CA PHE A 338 5.79 -15.04 -26.36
C PHE A 338 4.38 -14.55 -26.62
N ASN A 339 3.42 -15.44 -26.42
CA ASN A 339 2.02 -15.15 -26.51
C ASN A 339 1.47 -14.90 -25.10
N VAL A 340 1.64 -13.67 -24.60
CA VAL A 340 1.24 -13.26 -23.25
C VAL A 340 -0.10 -12.53 -23.33
N ARG A 341 -1.10 -13.03 -22.60
CA ARG A 341 -2.34 -12.28 -22.35
C ARG A 341 -2.09 -11.26 -21.25
N TRP A 342 -1.69 -10.06 -21.66
CA TRP A 342 -1.34 -8.98 -20.73
C TRP A 342 -2.56 -8.44 -20.01
N ILE A 343 -2.45 -8.27 -18.67
CA ILE A 343 -3.41 -7.53 -17.85
C ILE A 343 -3.06 -6.05 -17.88
N SER A 344 -1.77 -5.73 -17.89
CA SER A 344 -1.27 -4.37 -17.80
C SER A 344 -0.10 -4.13 -18.77
N HIS A 345 -0.35 -4.33 -20.08
CA HIS A 345 0.66 -4.17 -21.13
C HIS A 345 1.26 -2.76 -21.18
N THR A 346 0.40 -1.74 -21.13
CA THR A 346 0.77 -0.32 -21.18
C THR A 346 1.25 0.22 -19.83
N GLY A 347 1.31 -0.62 -18.80
CA GLY A 347 1.86 -0.31 -17.50
C GLY A 347 0.86 0.23 -16.47
N PHE A 348 1.41 0.65 -15.33
CA PHE A 348 0.66 0.95 -14.13
C PHE A 348 -0.33 2.11 -14.26
N VAL A 349 0.06 3.22 -14.91
CA VAL A 349 -0.73 4.46 -14.92
C VAL A 349 -1.98 4.33 -15.77
N GLU A 350 -1.87 3.75 -16.96
CA GLU A 350 -3.01 3.59 -17.87
C GLU A 350 -4.02 2.55 -17.36
N ASN A 351 -3.54 1.52 -16.67
CA ASN A 351 -4.37 0.44 -16.14
C ASN A 351 -4.77 0.64 -14.66
N ILE A 352 -4.64 1.85 -14.12
CA ILE A 352 -4.85 2.12 -12.69
C ILE A 352 -6.23 1.69 -12.18
N ASN A 353 -7.28 1.84 -12.97
CA ASN A 353 -8.64 1.47 -12.58
C ASN A 353 -8.78 -0.04 -12.34
N THR A 354 -8.20 -0.86 -13.21
CA THR A 354 -8.16 -2.32 -13.06
C THR A 354 -7.33 -2.71 -11.85
N ILE A 355 -6.13 -2.14 -11.70
CA ILE A 355 -5.22 -2.40 -10.58
C ILE A 355 -5.87 -2.01 -9.24
N LEU A 356 -6.58 -0.88 -9.17
CA LEU A 356 -7.32 -0.46 -7.98
C LEU A 356 -8.49 -1.37 -7.65
N LYS A 357 -9.22 -1.83 -8.67
CA LYS A 357 -10.32 -2.79 -8.48
C LYS A 357 -9.78 -4.10 -7.89
N GLU A 358 -8.72 -4.64 -8.47
CA GLU A 358 -8.04 -5.84 -7.95
C GLU A 358 -7.54 -5.63 -6.51
N TYR A 359 -6.89 -4.51 -6.24
CA TYR A 359 -6.37 -4.17 -4.92
C TYR A 359 -7.46 -4.11 -3.85
N LYS A 360 -8.57 -3.43 -4.16
CA LYS A 360 -9.73 -3.34 -3.26
C LYS A 360 -10.38 -4.70 -3.04
N GLN A 361 -10.52 -5.51 -4.09
CA GLN A 361 -11.09 -6.86 -4.00
C GLN A 361 -10.22 -7.79 -3.16
N THR A 362 -8.92 -7.86 -3.45
CA THR A 362 -7.98 -8.76 -2.79
C THR A 362 -7.81 -8.44 -1.31
N ARG A 363 -7.80 -7.15 -0.97
CA ARG A 363 -7.70 -6.68 0.42
C ARG A 363 -9.04 -6.50 1.12
N ARG A 364 -10.15 -6.82 0.43
CA ARG A 364 -11.52 -6.64 0.95
C ARG A 364 -11.80 -5.21 1.43
N LEU A 365 -11.18 -4.21 0.76
CA LEU A 365 -11.35 -2.80 1.05
C LEU A 365 -12.61 -2.28 0.35
N LEU A 366 -13.76 -2.80 0.74
CA LEU A 366 -15.03 -2.29 0.23
C LEU A 366 -15.28 -0.91 0.85
N PRO A 367 -15.55 0.12 0.07
CA PRO A 367 -15.86 1.42 0.61
C PRO A 367 -17.16 1.36 1.42
N ILE A 368 -17.12 1.79 2.69
CA ILE A 368 -18.33 1.98 3.49
C ILE A 368 -18.83 3.38 3.16
N LYS A 369 -20.02 3.47 2.57
CA LYS A 369 -20.66 4.74 2.24
C LYS A 369 -21.81 4.99 3.21
N ILE A 370 -21.67 5.99 4.07
CA ILE A 370 -22.64 6.35 5.11
C ILE A 370 -23.25 7.69 4.77
N CYS A 371 -24.55 7.74 4.57
CA CYS A 371 -25.33 8.99 4.42
C CYS A 371 -25.94 9.38 5.78
N MET A 372 -25.62 10.60 6.26
CA MET A 372 -26.11 11.12 7.55
C MET A 372 -27.22 12.14 7.32
N LEU A 373 -28.45 11.80 7.68
CA LEU A 373 -29.63 12.65 7.56
C LEU A 373 -30.11 13.14 8.95
N GLY A 374 -30.95 14.17 8.96
CA GLY A 374 -31.59 14.66 10.18
C GLY A 374 -31.77 16.18 10.22
N PRO A 375 -32.52 16.71 11.18
CA PRO A 375 -32.81 18.12 11.32
C PRO A 375 -31.54 18.95 11.67
N PRO A 376 -31.60 20.28 11.51
CA PRO A 376 -30.52 21.16 11.93
C PRO A 376 -30.26 21.03 13.44
N ALA A 377 -29.00 21.19 13.85
CA ALA A 377 -28.51 21.08 15.25
C ALA A 377 -28.63 19.69 15.94
N VAL A 378 -29.10 18.64 15.23
CA VAL A 378 -29.18 17.28 15.77
C VAL A 378 -27.80 16.66 16.07
N GLY A 379 -26.73 17.18 15.48
CA GLY A 379 -25.35 16.70 15.74
C GLY A 379 -24.75 15.84 14.63
N LYS A 380 -25.30 15.87 13.41
CA LYS A 380 -24.81 15.11 12.26
C LYS A 380 -23.29 15.22 12.07
N SER A 381 -22.76 16.42 12.03
CA SER A 381 -21.33 16.64 11.76
C SER A 381 -20.42 16.03 12.84
N SER A 382 -20.82 16.12 14.11
CA SER A 382 -20.05 15.56 15.23
C SER A 382 -20.06 14.02 15.19
N VAL A 383 -21.23 13.43 14.90
CA VAL A 383 -21.38 11.97 14.76
C VAL A 383 -20.61 11.48 13.51
N ALA A 384 -20.77 12.16 12.37
CA ALA A 384 -20.04 11.83 11.16
C ALA A 384 -18.53 11.90 11.34
N GLU A 385 -18.03 12.95 12.02
CA GLU A 385 -16.60 13.08 12.32
C GLU A 385 -16.07 11.94 13.22
N ALA A 386 -16.87 11.52 14.21
CA ALA A 386 -16.51 10.41 15.07
C ALA A 386 -16.53 9.06 14.33
N LEU A 387 -17.52 8.84 13.45
CA LEU A 387 -17.58 7.65 12.59
C LEU A 387 -16.41 7.65 11.59
N CYS A 388 -16.09 8.79 10.97
CA CYS A 388 -14.94 8.91 10.07
C CYS A 388 -13.62 8.58 10.78
N ARG A 389 -13.42 8.99 12.03
CA ARG A 389 -12.26 8.61 12.84
C ARG A 389 -12.24 7.10 13.15
N HIS A 390 -13.38 6.52 13.47
CA HIS A 390 -13.50 5.10 13.79
C HIS A 390 -13.25 4.21 12.58
N TYR A 391 -13.93 4.51 11.47
CA TYR A 391 -13.83 3.75 10.21
C TYR A 391 -12.68 4.21 9.31
N LYS A 392 -11.94 5.27 9.69
CA LYS A 392 -10.89 5.91 8.89
C LYS A 392 -11.39 6.31 7.50
N LEU A 393 -12.57 6.91 7.44
CA LEU A 393 -13.23 7.39 6.22
C LEU A 393 -13.05 8.89 6.05
N HIS A 394 -13.20 9.36 4.82
CA HIS A 394 -13.23 10.79 4.51
C HIS A 394 -14.58 11.38 4.87
N HIS A 395 -14.58 12.50 5.60
CA HIS A 395 -15.79 13.27 5.91
C HIS A 395 -16.11 14.24 4.77
N ILE A 396 -17.10 13.90 3.96
CA ILE A 396 -17.58 14.74 2.86
C ILE A 396 -18.70 15.63 3.37
N LYS A 397 -18.49 16.93 3.38
CA LYS A 397 -19.52 17.91 3.71
C LYS A 397 -20.07 18.50 2.40
N LEU A 398 -21.26 18.11 2.03
CA LEU A 398 -21.94 18.51 0.79
C LEU A 398 -21.84 20.03 0.52
N LYS A 399 -22.02 20.85 1.55
CA LYS A 399 -21.93 22.30 1.44
C LYS A 399 -20.54 22.79 1.03
N GLU A 400 -19.47 22.17 1.55
CA GLU A 400 -18.09 22.52 1.20
C GLU A 400 -17.79 22.10 -0.23
N VAL A 401 -18.20 20.88 -0.62
CA VAL A 401 -18.03 20.37 -1.99
C VAL A 401 -18.77 21.24 -3.01
N ILE A 402 -20.02 21.59 -2.75
CA ILE A 402 -20.80 22.48 -3.63
C ILE A 402 -20.13 23.85 -3.75
N SER A 403 -19.68 24.45 -2.63
CA SER A 403 -19.04 25.77 -2.69
C SER A 403 -17.68 25.74 -3.39
N GLU A 404 -16.89 24.68 -3.24
CA GLU A 404 -15.64 24.49 -3.96
C GLU A 404 -15.86 24.27 -5.46
N THR A 405 -16.92 23.53 -5.81
CA THR A 405 -17.27 23.30 -7.21
C THR A 405 -17.77 24.56 -7.88
N ILE A 406 -18.63 25.33 -7.20
CA ILE A 406 -19.09 26.63 -7.68
C ILE A 406 -17.90 27.57 -7.87
N ALA A 407 -16.97 27.63 -6.90
CA ALA A 407 -15.77 28.46 -7.01
C ALA A 407 -14.86 28.06 -8.17
N LYS A 408 -14.74 26.76 -8.45
CA LYS A 408 -14.00 26.25 -9.62
C LYS A 408 -14.69 26.63 -10.92
N LEU A 409 -16.01 26.46 -10.99
CA LEU A 409 -16.80 26.83 -12.17
C LEU A 409 -16.79 28.37 -12.38
N GLU A 410 -16.89 29.16 -11.33
CA GLU A 410 -16.75 30.64 -11.41
C GLU A 410 -15.34 31.06 -11.87
N ALA A 411 -14.30 30.31 -11.48
CA ALA A 411 -12.93 30.57 -11.93
C ALA A 411 -12.71 30.21 -13.41
N ILE A 412 -13.44 29.24 -13.95
CA ILE A 412 -13.43 28.86 -15.37
C ILE A 412 -14.21 29.88 -16.20
N VAL A 413 -15.38 30.33 -15.70
CA VAL A 413 -16.27 31.28 -16.38
C VAL A 413 -15.82 32.75 -16.22
N ALA A 414 -14.90 33.04 -15.26
CA ALA A 414 -14.39 34.41 -15.08
C ALA A 414 -13.68 34.89 -16.36
N PRO A 415 -14.14 35.94 -17.01
CA PRO A 415 -13.55 36.40 -18.26
C PRO A 415 -12.10 36.76 -18.02
N LYS A 416 -11.19 36.04 -18.66
CA LYS A 416 -9.80 36.47 -18.79
C LYS A 416 -9.84 37.80 -19.56
N VAL A 417 -9.57 38.89 -18.85
CA VAL A 417 -9.40 40.22 -19.49
C VAL A 417 -8.09 40.16 -20.28
N SER A 418 -8.15 39.65 -21.49
CA SER A 418 -7.11 39.77 -22.48
C SER A 418 -7.51 40.79 -23.50
N SER A 419 -6.78 41.87 -23.50
CA SER A 419 -6.81 42.91 -24.53
C SER A 419 -6.10 42.40 -25.79
N THR A 420 -6.83 41.79 -26.73
CA THR A 420 -6.56 41.86 -28.20
C THR A 420 -7.67 41.12 -28.94
N PRO A 421 -8.34 41.72 -29.94
CA PRO A 421 -9.30 41.03 -30.78
C PRO A 421 -8.57 40.43 -31.98
N ASP A 422 -8.41 39.11 -32.04
CA ASP A 422 -8.17 38.29 -33.24
C ASP A 422 -7.62 36.94 -32.83
N ASP A 423 -8.50 35.97 -32.55
CA ASP A 423 -8.18 34.56 -32.79
C ASP A 423 -9.46 33.71 -32.68
N GLU A 424 -9.84 33.05 -33.79
CA GLU A 424 -10.92 32.05 -33.86
C GLU A 424 -10.64 30.80 -33.02
N SER A 425 -9.43 30.67 -32.43
CA SER A 425 -9.03 29.56 -31.52
C SER A 425 -9.54 29.75 -30.07
N GLU A 426 -9.98 30.96 -29.68
CA GLU A 426 -10.49 31.22 -28.31
C GLU A 426 -11.94 30.72 -28.14
N GLU A 427 -12.75 30.67 -29.22
CA GLU A 427 -14.13 30.15 -29.16
C GLU A 427 -14.15 28.61 -28.98
N GLU A 428 -13.22 27.86 -29.60
CA GLU A 428 -13.13 26.41 -29.43
C GLU A 428 -12.65 26.04 -27.99
N GLU A 429 -11.70 26.78 -27.41
CA GLU A 429 -11.24 26.57 -26.02
C GLU A 429 -12.33 26.96 -24.98
N GLU A 430 -13.22 27.91 -25.25
CA GLU A 430 -14.33 28.27 -24.38
C GLU A 430 -15.45 27.21 -24.43
N GLU A 431 -15.73 26.60 -25.58
CA GLU A 431 -16.70 25.51 -25.70
C GLU A 431 -16.18 24.23 -25.02
N GLU A 432 -14.90 23.90 -25.16
CA GLU A 432 -14.27 22.73 -24.50
C GLU A 432 -14.29 22.87 -22.96
N ASN A 433 -14.03 24.09 -22.44
CA ASN A 433 -14.12 24.36 -21.00
C ASN A 433 -15.54 24.27 -20.43
N VAL A 434 -16.57 24.59 -21.24
CA VAL A 434 -17.98 24.45 -20.84
C VAL A 434 -18.42 22.97 -20.85
N GLU A 435 -17.94 22.17 -21.81
CA GLU A 435 -18.18 20.74 -21.84
C GLU A 435 -17.50 20.04 -20.66
N GLU A 436 -16.23 20.34 -20.35
CA GLU A 436 -15.55 19.82 -19.15
C GLU A 436 -16.28 20.18 -17.84
N ALA A 437 -16.82 21.41 -17.76
CA ALA A 437 -17.60 21.83 -16.59
C ALA A 437 -18.93 21.08 -16.48
N GLN A 438 -19.57 20.75 -17.59
CA GLN A 438 -20.78 19.97 -17.63
C GLN A 438 -20.53 18.50 -17.28
N GLU A 439 -19.47 17.91 -17.84
CA GLU A 439 -19.03 16.55 -17.49
C GLU A 439 -18.70 16.43 -15.99
N LEU A 440 -18.06 17.45 -15.40
CA LEU A 440 -17.77 17.47 -13.97
C LEU A 440 -19.05 17.55 -13.12
N LEU A 441 -20.05 18.31 -13.59
CA LEU A 441 -21.36 18.42 -12.93
C LEU A 441 -22.14 17.12 -13.00
N ASP A 442 -22.09 16.43 -14.13
CA ASP A 442 -22.75 15.14 -14.33
C ASP A 442 -22.02 14.02 -13.58
N ALA A 443 -20.68 14.02 -13.53
CA ALA A 443 -19.89 13.13 -12.69
C ALA A 443 -20.15 13.32 -11.19
N ILE A 444 -20.41 14.56 -10.74
CA ILE A 444 -20.80 14.84 -9.35
C ILE A 444 -22.21 14.33 -9.08
N LYS A 445 -23.16 14.49 -10.00
CA LYS A 445 -24.51 13.93 -9.87
C LYS A 445 -24.45 12.40 -9.82
N GLU A 446 -23.75 11.77 -10.74
CA GLU A 446 -23.55 10.32 -10.76
C GLU A 446 -22.86 9.81 -9.51
N SER A 447 -21.86 10.54 -8.98
CA SER A 447 -21.17 10.25 -7.73
C SER A 447 -22.07 10.39 -6.49
N LEU A 448 -23.04 11.30 -6.51
CA LEU A 448 -24.06 11.49 -5.46
C LEU A 448 -25.18 10.45 -5.57
N GLU A 449 -25.51 9.99 -6.77
CA GLU A 449 -26.47 8.94 -7.05
C GLU A 449 -25.94 7.54 -6.81
N GLN A 450 -24.60 7.36 -6.78
CA GLN A 450 -23.98 6.09 -6.43
C GLN A 450 -24.19 5.76 -4.96
N ASN A 451 -25.28 5.06 -4.72
CA ASN A 451 -25.80 4.36 -3.54
C ASN A 451 -24.99 4.48 -2.25
N ALA A 452 -25.53 5.23 -1.28
CA ALA A 452 -25.18 5.06 0.12
C ALA A 452 -25.40 3.58 0.50
N GLU A 453 -24.45 2.96 1.19
CA GLU A 453 -24.61 1.59 1.70
C GLU A 453 -25.41 1.60 3.01
N PHE A 454 -25.25 2.64 3.81
CA PHE A 454 -25.97 2.86 5.05
C PHE A 454 -26.55 4.27 5.07
N VAL A 455 -27.83 4.37 5.38
CA VAL A 455 -28.52 5.63 5.61
C VAL A 455 -28.85 5.74 7.09
N CYS A 456 -28.32 6.78 7.74
CA CYS A 456 -28.50 7.02 9.17
C CYS A 456 -29.33 8.28 9.39
N LEU A 457 -30.52 8.15 9.94
CA LEU A 457 -31.36 9.27 10.34
C LEU A 457 -31.19 9.54 11.84
N LEU A 458 -30.68 10.70 12.15
CA LEU A 458 -30.67 11.24 13.51
C LEU A 458 -31.87 12.15 13.68
N ASP A 459 -32.75 11.88 14.61
CA ASP A 459 -33.90 12.72 14.90
C ASP A 459 -33.96 13.12 16.40
N ALA A 460 -34.67 14.18 16.69
CA ALA A 460 -34.96 14.64 18.02
C ALA A 460 -36.20 15.55 17.99
N SER A 461 -36.85 15.73 19.17
CA SER A 461 -37.96 16.67 19.30
C SER A 461 -37.52 18.12 19.08
N ASP A 462 -38.40 18.94 18.55
CA ASP A 462 -38.13 20.35 18.28
C ASP A 462 -37.76 21.13 19.55
N GLU A 463 -38.33 20.74 20.68
CA GLU A 463 -38.03 21.33 22.00
C GLU A 463 -36.55 21.03 22.37
N PHE A 464 -36.12 19.79 22.23
CA PHE A 464 -34.74 19.38 22.49
C PHE A 464 -33.75 20.10 21.58
N LEU A 465 -34.06 20.26 20.29
CA LEU A 465 -33.19 20.98 19.35
C LEU A 465 -33.10 22.47 19.65
N LYS A 466 -34.19 23.09 20.06
CA LYS A 466 -34.23 24.51 20.50
C LYS A 466 -33.41 24.71 21.76
N ASP A 467 -33.59 23.86 22.76
CA ASP A 467 -32.83 23.92 24.01
C ASP A 467 -31.33 23.71 23.76
N ARG A 468 -30.99 22.80 22.89
CA ARG A 468 -29.59 22.56 22.50
C ARG A 468 -28.93 23.78 21.86
N VAL A 469 -29.65 24.49 20.96
CA VAL A 469 -29.11 25.71 20.31
C VAL A 469 -29.02 26.87 21.29
N ILE A 470 -29.97 27.02 22.21
CA ILE A 470 -29.95 28.06 23.24
C ILE A 470 -28.74 27.89 24.17
N ASN A 471 -28.34 26.65 24.45
CA ASN A 471 -27.22 26.35 25.34
C ASN A 471 -25.85 26.34 24.62
N LEU A 472 -25.77 26.67 23.32
CA LEU A 472 -24.50 26.79 22.60
C LEU A 472 -23.72 28.04 23.04
N PRO A 473 -22.38 27.96 23.15
CA PRO A 473 -21.54 29.11 23.43
C PRO A 473 -21.72 30.20 22.34
N GLU A 474 -21.79 31.46 22.73
CA GLU A 474 -21.99 32.60 21.84
C GLU A 474 -20.95 32.67 20.70
N SER A 475 -19.70 32.19 20.96
CA SER A 475 -18.64 32.07 19.97
C SER A 475 -18.94 31.09 18.81
N LEU A 476 -19.85 30.13 19.02
CA LEU A 476 -20.29 29.17 17.99
C LEU A 476 -21.57 29.59 17.29
N VAL A 477 -22.26 30.62 17.81
CA VAL A 477 -23.53 31.11 17.28
C VAL A 477 -23.31 32.30 16.35
N VAL A 478 -22.42 33.21 16.72
CA VAL A 478 -22.17 34.44 15.96
C VAL A 478 -21.59 34.15 14.59
N GLY A 479 -22.25 34.61 13.53
CA GLY A 479 -21.83 34.44 12.12
C GLY A 479 -22.13 33.06 11.51
N THR A 480 -22.76 32.15 12.27
CA THR A 480 -23.14 30.82 11.80
C THR A 480 -24.65 30.71 11.53
N HIS A 481 -25.07 29.55 11.03
CA HIS A 481 -26.48 29.21 10.83
C HIS A 481 -27.23 28.86 12.12
N TYR A 482 -26.59 28.92 13.29
CA TYR A 482 -27.17 28.70 14.61
C TYR A 482 -27.78 29.97 15.24
N THR A 483 -27.78 31.11 14.52
CA THR A 483 -28.54 32.27 14.99
C THR A 483 -30.03 31.91 15.03
N GLN A 484 -30.73 32.39 16.06
CA GLN A 484 -32.10 32.00 16.38
C GLN A 484 -33.05 32.03 15.17
N ASP A 485 -33.06 33.12 14.41
CA ASP A 485 -33.93 33.27 13.24
C ASP A 485 -33.59 32.30 12.10
N ARG A 486 -32.31 32.12 11.82
CA ARG A 486 -31.86 31.19 10.77
C ARG A 486 -32.12 29.74 11.14
N PHE A 487 -31.89 29.38 12.40
CA PHE A 487 -32.13 28.04 12.90
C PHE A 487 -33.63 27.69 12.86
N LEU A 488 -34.48 28.55 13.36
CA LEU A 488 -35.94 28.31 13.36
C LEU A 488 -36.52 28.21 11.94
N ARG A 489 -36.04 29.01 11.01
CA ARG A 489 -36.44 28.90 9.59
C ARG A 489 -35.96 27.57 9.01
N ALA A 490 -34.71 27.19 9.24
CA ALA A 490 -34.15 25.92 8.74
C ALA A 490 -34.88 24.69 9.33
N LEU A 491 -35.23 24.75 10.60
CA LEU A 491 -35.99 23.69 11.27
C LEU A 491 -37.41 23.59 10.72
N GLY A 492 -38.11 24.74 10.53
CA GLY A 492 -39.43 24.79 9.91
C GLY A 492 -39.41 24.21 8.50
N THR A 493 -38.48 24.70 7.64
CA THR A 493 -38.33 24.19 6.27
C THR A 493 -38.03 22.70 6.26
N TYR A 494 -37.20 22.20 7.17
CA TYR A 494 -36.91 20.77 7.27
C TYR A 494 -38.15 19.95 7.61
N ARG A 495 -38.99 20.38 8.57
CA ARG A 495 -40.24 19.71 8.95
C ARG A 495 -41.31 19.80 7.86
N ASP A 496 -41.36 20.92 7.14
CA ASP A 496 -42.32 21.10 6.05
C ASP A 496 -42.03 20.20 4.84
N ILE A 497 -40.73 19.92 4.57
CA ILE A 497 -40.28 19.05 3.48
C ILE A 497 -40.36 17.56 3.88
N ASN A 498 -40.10 17.25 5.15
CA ASN A 498 -40.12 15.87 5.65
C ASN A 498 -41.40 15.64 6.49
N THR A 499 -42.52 15.51 5.85
CA THR A 499 -43.80 15.13 6.46
C THR A 499 -43.89 13.62 6.63
N GLU A 500 -44.92 13.10 7.32
CA GLU A 500 -45.10 11.65 7.50
C GLU A 500 -45.30 10.89 6.17
N ASP A 501 -45.90 11.56 5.18
CA ASP A 501 -46.22 10.96 3.87
C ASP A 501 -45.15 11.19 2.79
N GLU A 502 -44.37 12.27 2.87
CA GLU A 502 -43.33 12.61 1.89
C GLU A 502 -42.02 12.92 2.60
N THR A 503 -41.12 11.95 2.68
CA THR A 503 -39.80 12.12 3.29
C THR A 503 -38.67 11.74 2.33
N VAL A 504 -37.49 12.30 2.53
CA VAL A 504 -36.27 11.85 1.83
C VAL A 504 -36.02 10.34 2.06
N LEU A 505 -36.60 9.75 3.12
CA LEU A 505 -36.46 8.33 3.43
C LEU A 505 -37.19 7.45 2.43
N ASN A 506 -38.33 7.90 1.88
CA ASN A 506 -39.07 7.15 0.88
C ASN A 506 -38.21 6.83 -0.35
N TYR A 507 -37.34 7.77 -0.73
CA TYR A 507 -36.37 7.55 -1.81
C TYR A 507 -35.39 6.40 -1.50
N PHE A 508 -34.93 6.30 -0.27
CA PHE A 508 -34.04 5.19 0.12
C PHE A 508 -34.78 3.87 0.30
N ASP A 509 -36.04 3.92 0.75
CA ASP A 509 -36.88 2.73 0.84
C ASP A 509 -37.21 2.17 -0.57
N GLU A 510 -37.40 3.02 -1.57
CA GLU A 510 -37.55 2.62 -2.99
C GLU A 510 -36.27 1.94 -3.52
N LEU A 511 -35.12 2.27 -3.00
CA LEU A 511 -33.82 1.66 -3.32
C LEU A 511 -33.52 0.42 -2.47
N GLU A 512 -34.47 -0.07 -1.67
CA GLU A 512 -34.31 -1.20 -0.73
C GLU A 512 -33.25 -0.94 0.37
N LEU A 513 -32.92 0.34 0.63
CA LEU A 513 -31.99 0.76 1.67
C LEU A 513 -32.78 1.19 2.92
N HIS A 514 -32.83 0.35 3.94
CA HIS A 514 -33.56 0.66 5.16
C HIS A 514 -32.77 1.62 6.06
N PRO A 515 -33.30 2.85 6.31
CA PRO A 515 -32.60 3.81 7.13
C PRO A 515 -32.52 3.39 8.60
N ILE A 516 -31.36 3.59 9.21
CA ILE A 516 -31.14 3.39 10.65
C ILE A 516 -31.65 4.63 11.39
N HIS A 517 -32.77 4.49 12.12
CA HIS A 517 -33.37 5.60 12.88
C HIS A 517 -32.83 5.65 14.30
N ILE A 518 -32.29 6.79 14.71
CA ILE A 518 -31.83 7.04 16.09
C ILE A 518 -32.44 8.33 16.62
N ASP A 519 -33.25 8.21 17.67
CA ASP A 519 -33.79 9.34 18.42
C ASP A 519 -32.80 9.76 19.50
N ILE A 520 -32.13 10.89 19.27
CA ILE A 520 -31.12 11.45 20.20
C ILE A 520 -31.75 11.96 21.50
N GLY A 521 -32.99 12.45 21.43
CA GLY A 521 -33.69 12.97 22.60
C GLY A 521 -33.93 11.93 23.70
N LYS A 522 -34.01 10.64 23.33
CA LYS A 522 -34.19 9.54 24.29
C LYS A 522 -32.91 9.05 24.95
N LEU A 523 -31.75 9.41 24.42
CA LEU A 523 -30.46 8.83 24.84
C LEU A 523 -29.73 9.63 25.92
N GLU A 524 -30.20 10.85 26.28
CA GLU A 524 -29.57 11.75 27.28
C GLU A 524 -28.04 11.83 27.23
N ASP A 525 -27.46 11.79 26.02
CA ASP A 525 -26.01 11.74 25.81
C ASP A 525 -25.50 13.06 25.21
N PRO A 526 -24.95 13.99 26.00
CA PRO A 526 -24.49 15.28 25.53
C PRO A 526 -23.32 15.18 24.54
N GLN A 527 -22.61 14.07 24.51
CA GLN A 527 -21.46 13.83 23.63
C GLN A 527 -21.73 12.86 22.48
N ASN A 528 -22.97 12.44 22.29
CA ASN A 528 -23.39 11.47 21.25
C ASN A 528 -22.62 10.11 21.28
N LYS A 529 -22.01 9.74 22.41
CA LYS A 529 -21.22 8.50 22.52
C LYS A 529 -22.06 7.23 22.40
N LEU A 530 -23.28 7.25 22.94
CA LEU A 530 -24.21 6.14 22.85
C LEU A 530 -24.74 5.99 21.42
N VAL A 531 -25.03 7.10 20.76
CA VAL A 531 -25.41 7.17 19.34
C VAL A 531 -24.34 6.53 18.47
N ILE A 532 -23.08 6.92 18.67
CA ILE A 532 -21.93 6.40 17.92
C ILE A 532 -21.78 4.89 18.15
N LYS A 533 -21.90 4.42 19.40
CA LYS A 533 -21.83 2.98 19.71
C LYS A 533 -22.97 2.17 19.05
N GLN A 534 -24.17 2.74 19.01
CA GLN A 534 -25.30 2.09 18.37
C GLN A 534 -25.09 2.02 16.85
N LEU A 535 -24.65 3.11 16.23
CA LEU A 535 -24.32 3.13 14.79
C LEU A 535 -23.21 2.14 14.44
N ILE A 536 -22.14 2.07 15.24
CA ILE A 536 -21.06 1.10 15.03
C ILE A 536 -21.57 -0.34 15.14
N LYS A 537 -22.52 -0.61 16.04
CA LYS A 537 -23.12 -1.94 16.15
C LYS A 537 -23.93 -2.33 14.93
N GLU A 538 -24.66 -1.40 14.33
CA GLU A 538 -25.50 -1.63 13.13
C GLU A 538 -24.65 -1.68 11.84
N ILE A 539 -23.65 -0.82 11.71
CA ILE A 539 -22.78 -0.75 10.54
C ILE A 539 -21.76 -1.91 10.53
N GLY A 540 -21.34 -2.35 11.72
CA GLY A 540 -20.39 -3.46 11.89
C GLY A 540 -18.93 -3.01 11.97
N GLU A 541 -18.02 -3.97 11.82
CA GLU A 541 -16.58 -3.76 11.96
C GLU A 541 -15.98 -2.93 10.79
N PRO A 542 -14.92 -2.14 11.05
CA PRO A 542 -14.24 -1.39 10.01
C PRO A 542 -13.70 -2.28 8.88
N ARG A 543 -13.99 -1.94 7.64
CA ARG A 543 -13.44 -2.59 6.45
C ARG A 543 -12.10 -1.93 6.07
N ASN A 544 -11.14 -2.01 6.98
CA ASN A 544 -9.80 -1.43 6.85
C ASN A 544 -8.75 -2.51 6.71
N TYR A 545 -7.50 -2.06 6.43
CA TYR A 545 -6.35 -2.92 6.65
C TYR A 545 -6.38 -3.44 8.08
N GLY A 546 -6.32 -4.75 8.27
CA GLY A 546 -6.12 -5.34 9.59
C GLY A 546 -4.87 -4.74 10.24
N LEU A 547 -4.80 -4.77 11.56
CA LEU A 547 -3.60 -4.39 12.29
C LEU A 547 -2.41 -5.19 11.74
N THR A 548 -1.28 -4.52 11.51
CA THR A 548 -0.02 -5.20 11.20
C THR A 548 0.39 -6.05 12.41
N GLU A 549 1.24 -7.04 12.20
CA GLU A 549 1.74 -7.85 13.33
C GLU A 549 2.41 -6.98 14.41
N GLU A 550 3.14 -5.96 14.00
CA GLU A 550 3.75 -4.98 14.92
C GLU A 550 2.71 -4.16 15.69
N GLU A 551 1.63 -3.75 15.03
CA GLU A 551 0.51 -3.05 15.68
C GLU A 551 -0.26 -3.95 16.64
N LYS A 552 -0.43 -5.25 16.32
CA LYS A 552 -1.00 -6.26 17.21
C LYS A 552 -0.11 -6.47 18.44
N GLU A 553 1.19 -6.63 18.25
CA GLU A 553 2.15 -6.74 19.35
C GLU A 553 2.16 -5.48 20.23
N GLU A 554 2.05 -4.29 19.62
CA GLU A 554 1.97 -3.04 20.38
C GLU A 554 0.65 -2.92 21.15
N GLU A 555 -0.47 -3.35 20.56
CA GLU A 555 -1.77 -3.37 21.22
C GLU A 555 -1.80 -4.41 22.35
N GLU A 556 -1.25 -5.60 22.13
CA GLU A 556 -1.07 -6.63 23.18
C GLU A 556 -0.15 -6.13 24.30
N ARG A 557 0.94 -5.45 23.94
CA ARG A 557 1.85 -4.84 24.93
C ARG A 557 1.11 -3.76 25.74
N ARG A 558 0.35 -2.88 25.08
CA ARG A 558 -0.48 -1.86 25.75
C ARG A 558 -1.56 -2.47 26.62
N ALA A 559 -2.20 -3.54 26.15
CA ALA A 559 -3.20 -4.28 26.91
C ALA A 559 -2.56 -4.97 28.11
N ALA A 560 -1.39 -5.58 27.95
CA ALA A 560 -0.63 -6.19 29.04
C ALA A 560 -0.12 -5.14 30.04
N GLU A 561 0.31 -3.97 29.59
CA GLU A 561 0.68 -2.85 30.46
C GLU A 561 -0.52 -2.28 31.20
N ALA A 562 -1.66 -2.14 30.54
CA ALA A 562 -2.92 -1.71 31.17
C ALA A 562 -3.42 -2.72 32.19
N GLN A 563 -3.28 -4.01 31.91
CA GLN A 563 -3.63 -5.07 32.86
C GLN A 563 -2.68 -5.11 34.04
N ARG A 564 -1.36 -4.98 33.84
CA ARG A 564 -0.37 -4.83 34.91
C ARG A 564 -0.60 -3.58 35.74
N ALA A 565 -0.97 -2.45 35.09
CA ALA A 565 -1.31 -1.22 35.80
C ALA A 565 -2.59 -1.39 36.65
N LYS A 566 -3.57 -2.16 36.15
CA LYS A 566 -4.80 -2.48 36.87
C LYS A 566 -4.53 -3.40 38.05
N GLU A 567 -3.74 -4.44 37.86
CA GLU A 567 -3.29 -5.36 38.91
C GLU A 567 -2.43 -4.62 39.98
N ALA A 568 -1.56 -3.71 39.49
CA ALA A 568 -0.77 -2.85 40.37
C ALA A 568 -1.67 -1.84 41.17
N ALA A 569 -2.72 -1.32 40.53
CA ALA A 569 -3.69 -0.44 41.21
C ALA A 569 -4.52 -1.20 42.24
N GLU A 570 -4.95 -2.42 41.93
CA GLU A 570 -5.67 -3.29 42.89
C GLU A 570 -4.77 -3.73 44.04
N ALA A 571 -3.51 -4.05 43.77
CA ALA A 571 -2.50 -4.34 44.78
C ALA A 571 -2.20 -3.09 45.66
N ALA A 572 -2.12 -1.91 45.01
CA ALA A 572 -1.92 -0.65 45.72
C ALA A 572 -3.13 -0.27 46.58
N GLU A 573 -4.35 -0.59 46.13
CA GLU A 573 -5.57 -0.37 46.92
C GLU A 573 -5.65 -1.31 48.14
N LYS A 574 -5.19 -2.55 47.98
CA LYS A 574 -5.07 -3.53 49.06
C LYS A 574 -3.99 -3.12 50.06
N MET A 575 -2.86 -2.63 49.57
CA MET A 575 -1.80 -2.05 50.41
C MET A 575 -2.24 -0.74 51.10
N ARG A 576 -3.14 0.04 50.46
CA ARG A 576 -3.70 1.27 51.05
C ARG A 576 -4.61 1.00 52.26
N LYS A 577 -5.30 -0.15 52.26
CA LYS A 577 -6.07 -0.60 53.41
C LYS A 577 -5.17 -1.02 54.59
N GLU A 578 -3.99 -1.58 54.29
CA GLU A 578 -2.98 -1.90 55.31
C GLU A 578 -2.18 -0.66 55.75
N ALA A 579 -2.16 0.40 54.90
CA ALA A 579 -1.41 1.64 55.20
C ALA A 579 -2.18 2.64 56.07
N LEU A 580 -3.48 2.44 56.35
CA LEU A 580 -4.22 3.24 57.34
C LEU A 580 -3.64 3.09 58.74
N GLU A 581 -2.91 2.01 59.02
CA GLU A 581 -2.14 1.82 60.26
C GLU A 581 -0.76 2.55 60.25
N MET A 582 -0.37 3.15 59.10
CA MET A 582 0.92 3.84 58.97
C MET A 582 0.83 5.36 58.79
N GLU A 583 -0.33 5.95 59.09
CA GLU A 583 -0.58 7.40 58.91
C GLU A 583 0.39 8.28 59.74
N GLU A 584 0.84 7.78 60.90
CA GLU A 584 1.88 8.46 61.69
C GLU A 584 3.26 8.51 61.03
N LYS A 585 3.59 7.56 60.16
CA LYS A 585 4.83 7.58 59.40
C LYS A 585 4.78 8.52 58.16
N GLN A 586 3.60 8.77 57.66
CA GLN A 586 3.41 9.58 56.47
C GLN A 586 3.59 11.09 56.76
N ALA A 587 3.12 11.57 57.95
CA ALA A 587 3.34 12.94 58.38
C ALA A 587 4.85 13.31 58.47
N ARG A 588 5.68 12.37 58.93
CA ARG A 588 7.14 12.56 58.96
C ARG A 588 7.75 12.58 57.54
N ARG A 589 7.18 11.84 56.56
CA ARG A 589 7.67 11.86 55.18
C ARG A 589 7.34 13.14 54.45
N GLU A 590 6.19 13.74 54.70
CA GLU A 590 5.81 15.01 54.10
C GLU A 590 6.66 16.17 54.59
N GLU A 591 7.00 16.15 55.88
CA GLU A 591 7.92 17.15 56.47
C GLU A 591 9.33 17.02 55.90
N TRP A 592 9.78 15.78 55.65
CA TRP A 592 11.05 15.49 54.97
C TRP A 592 11.03 15.89 53.51
N SER A 593 9.91 15.68 52.79
CA SER A 593 9.73 16.03 51.39
C SER A 593 9.77 17.55 51.19
N LYS A 594 9.12 18.32 52.04
CA LYS A 594 9.17 19.79 52.00
C LYS A 594 10.58 20.32 52.22
N ARG A 595 11.29 19.70 53.16
CA ARG A 595 12.69 20.09 53.43
C ARG A 595 13.63 19.71 52.29
N LEU A 596 13.36 18.59 51.59
CA LEU A 596 14.12 18.17 50.42
C LEU A 596 13.86 19.06 49.18
N GLU A 597 12.64 19.55 49.01
CA GLU A 597 12.32 20.54 47.97
C GLU A 597 12.97 21.89 48.23
N GLU A 598 13.06 22.30 49.47
CA GLU A 598 13.76 23.52 49.88
C GLU A 598 15.25 23.44 49.56
N VAL A 599 15.88 22.32 49.91
CA VAL A 599 17.30 22.07 49.58
C VAL A 599 17.51 21.99 48.06
N LYS A 600 16.64 21.33 47.30
CA LYS A 600 16.74 21.27 45.82
C LYS A 600 16.52 22.64 45.15
N ARG A 601 15.72 23.52 45.78
CA ARG A 601 15.58 24.90 45.27
C ARG A 601 16.85 25.68 45.50
N GLU A 602 17.42 25.58 46.70
CA GLU A 602 18.70 26.23 47.05
C GLU A 602 19.84 25.73 46.16
N GLU A 603 19.94 24.42 45.90
CA GLU A 603 20.92 23.86 44.98
C GLU A 603 20.70 24.34 43.52
N ARG A 604 19.46 24.48 43.06
CA ARG A 604 19.15 24.98 41.72
C ARG A 604 19.51 26.47 41.58
N GLU A 605 19.18 27.28 42.58
CA GLU A 605 19.55 28.69 42.61
C GLU A 605 21.08 28.88 42.64
N LEU A 606 21.78 28.00 43.37
CA LEU A 606 23.25 28.00 43.45
C LEU A 606 23.86 27.56 42.10
N LEU A 607 23.29 26.55 41.45
CA LEU A 607 23.70 26.08 40.09
C LEU A 607 23.44 27.13 39.03
N GLU A 608 22.32 27.83 39.05
CA GLU A 608 22.02 28.94 38.16
C GLU A 608 22.98 30.09 38.34
N ALA A 609 23.29 30.46 39.61
CA ALA A 609 24.27 31.49 39.90
C ALA A 609 25.71 31.15 39.43
N GLN A 610 26.08 29.87 39.50
CA GLN A 610 27.37 29.39 39.01
C GLN A 610 27.42 29.22 37.49
N SER A 611 26.31 28.87 36.85
CA SER A 611 26.24 28.65 35.39
C SER A 611 26.20 29.95 34.58
N LEU A 612 25.65 31.02 35.14
CA LEU A 612 25.55 32.32 34.45
C LEU A 612 26.91 32.89 34.05
N PRO A 613 27.96 32.90 34.89
CA PRO A 613 29.26 33.36 34.48
C PRO A 613 29.91 32.51 33.40
N LEU A 614 29.75 31.17 33.46
CA LEU A 614 30.29 30.24 32.48
C LEU A 614 29.58 30.39 31.12
N ARG A 615 28.27 30.50 31.14
CA ARG A 615 27.48 30.72 29.94
C ARG A 615 27.82 32.06 29.28
N ASN A 616 27.93 33.13 30.04
CA ASN A 616 28.32 34.44 29.55
C ASN A 616 29.74 34.41 28.98
N TYR A 617 30.68 33.72 29.65
CA TYR A 617 32.02 33.51 29.15
C TYR A 617 32.03 32.80 27.79
N LEU A 618 31.34 31.67 27.69
CA LEU A 618 31.27 30.91 26.43
C LEU A 618 30.60 31.73 25.31
N MET A 619 29.55 32.43 25.59
CA MET A 619 28.84 33.26 24.60
C MET A 619 29.65 34.48 24.14
N THR A 620 30.47 35.02 25.00
CA THR A 620 31.25 36.23 24.71
C THR A 620 32.56 35.86 24.02
N TYR A 621 33.25 34.84 24.47
CA TYR A 621 34.63 34.57 24.06
C TYR A 621 34.80 33.38 23.13
N VAL A 622 33.93 32.35 23.25
CA VAL A 622 34.11 31.11 22.49
C VAL A 622 33.16 31.04 21.28
N MET A 623 31.89 31.32 21.50
CA MET A 623 30.84 31.10 20.47
C MET A 623 31.03 31.95 19.22
N PRO A 624 31.44 33.22 19.26
CA PRO A 624 31.63 34.00 18.04
C PRO A 624 32.68 33.41 17.10
N THR A 625 33.83 33.01 17.64
CA THR A 625 34.91 32.41 16.86
C THR A 625 34.60 31.01 16.40
N LEU A 626 33.92 30.22 17.23
CA LEU A 626 33.48 28.87 16.91
C LEU A 626 32.43 28.88 15.77
N ILE A 627 31.45 29.77 15.81
CA ILE A 627 30.40 29.87 14.74
C ILE A 627 31.06 30.29 13.42
N GLN A 628 32.03 31.21 13.46
CA GLN A 628 32.78 31.61 12.26
C GLN A 628 33.59 30.43 11.72
N GLY A 629 34.26 29.67 12.56
CA GLY A 629 35.01 28.48 12.19
C GLY A 629 34.15 27.39 11.57
N LEU A 630 32.99 27.13 12.14
CA LEU A 630 32.01 26.17 11.60
C LEU A 630 31.49 26.63 10.23
N ASN A 631 31.20 27.90 10.05
CA ASN A 631 30.77 28.45 8.76
C ASN A 631 31.85 28.32 7.69
N GLU A 632 33.12 28.58 8.01
CA GLU A 632 34.22 28.41 7.07
C GLU A 632 34.49 26.93 6.77
N CYS A 633 34.38 26.06 7.76
CA CYS A 633 34.44 24.61 7.56
C CYS A 633 33.35 24.13 6.60
N CYS A 634 32.10 24.61 6.75
CA CYS A 634 31.01 24.31 5.83
C CYS A 634 31.24 24.82 4.39
N ARG A 635 31.92 25.98 4.25
CA ARG A 635 32.25 26.54 2.94
C ARG A 635 33.39 25.77 2.26
N ALA A 636 34.45 25.48 3.01
CA ALA A 636 35.65 24.84 2.49
C ALA A 636 35.47 23.33 2.24
N ARG A 637 34.61 22.67 3.03
CA ARG A 637 34.38 21.22 3.01
C ARG A 637 35.67 20.41 2.96
N PRO A 638 36.56 20.59 3.94
CA PRO A 638 37.84 19.89 3.98
C PRO A 638 37.66 18.37 4.16
N GLU A 639 38.69 17.60 3.80
CA GLU A 639 38.69 16.15 4.00
C GLU A 639 38.65 15.76 5.49
N ASP A 640 39.31 16.54 6.37
CA ASP A 640 39.16 16.43 7.83
C ASP A 640 38.56 17.73 8.39
N PRO A 641 37.22 17.73 8.69
CA PRO A 641 36.56 18.91 9.23
C PRO A 641 36.94 19.25 10.65
N VAL A 642 37.38 18.26 11.45
CA VAL A 642 37.74 18.47 12.86
C VAL A 642 39.12 19.15 12.96
N ASP A 643 40.08 18.68 12.18
CA ASP A 643 41.41 19.25 12.11
C ASP A 643 41.39 20.67 11.54
N PHE A 644 40.64 20.87 10.46
CA PHE A 644 40.42 22.21 9.88
C PHE A 644 39.82 23.19 10.88
N LEU A 645 38.81 22.76 11.64
CA LEU A 645 38.17 23.59 12.65
C LEU A 645 39.16 23.94 13.79
N ALA A 646 39.94 22.96 14.21
CA ALA A 646 40.99 23.18 15.24
C ALA A 646 42.04 24.20 14.77
N GLU A 647 42.55 24.04 13.56
CA GLU A 647 43.51 25.02 12.97
C GLU A 647 42.87 26.40 12.83
N TYR A 648 41.64 26.49 12.40
CA TYR A 648 40.92 27.77 12.29
C TYR A 648 40.77 28.47 13.64
N LEU A 649 40.45 27.72 14.69
CA LEU A 649 40.29 28.24 16.04
C LEU A 649 41.63 28.72 16.59
N PHE A 650 42.75 27.99 16.36
CA PHE A 650 44.08 28.40 16.75
C PHE A 650 44.54 29.69 16.04
N LYS A 651 44.29 29.77 14.72
CA LYS A 651 44.68 30.91 13.89
C LYS A 651 43.89 32.18 14.22
N ASN A 652 42.63 32.04 14.63
CA ASN A 652 41.77 33.19 14.93
C ASN A 652 41.48 33.35 16.42
N ASN A 653 42.35 32.81 17.27
CA ASN A 653 42.25 33.01 18.72
C ASN A 653 42.51 34.50 19.05
N PRO A 654 41.56 35.20 19.68
CA PRO A 654 41.67 36.63 19.96
C PRO A 654 42.78 36.94 20.99
N GLU A 655 43.24 35.97 21.77
CA GLU A 655 44.33 36.17 22.75
C GLU A 655 45.74 36.02 22.17
N THR A 656 45.89 35.59 20.91
CA THR A 656 47.19 35.43 20.26
C THR A 656 47.56 36.58 19.30
N LYS A 657 46.76 37.65 19.29
CA LYS A 657 47.05 38.86 18.52
C LYS A 657 47.57 39.99 19.40
#